data_81662b9e127719505ce280d4b8862ed4
#
_entry.id   81662b9e127719505ce280d4b8862ed4
#
_cell.length_a   1.000
_cell.length_b   1.000
_cell.length_c   1.000
_cell.angle_alpha   90.00
_cell.angle_beta   90.00
_cell.angle_gamma   90.00
#
_symmetry.space_group_name_H-M   'P 1'
#
loop_
_entity.id
_entity.type
_entity.pdbx_description
1 polymer ?
#
loop_
_entity_poly.entity_id
_entity_poly.type
_entity_poly.pdbx_seq_one_letter_code
_entity_poly.pdbx_strand_id
1 'polypeptide(L)'
;MLQHIIQHWESKDEPEHLRTIRDRLLFNEHRAGRLLGLYQQVLQTEEKDTQTSGVSTDDSREQTELLLSGLVEKHNGYLKIKNPIYESVFNAQWVIKQLDNLRPYSQTFNAWVASGYKDESRLLRGQALKDTQNWALGKSLSDLDYQFLAASIKCEQRAVQMALEGVRAKEVEARLVQEKKLAKLQRFLLVVVCIGLLVSSALGLGTFILYRQAIRSESQARSSEIKALVSSSEGLFASDRRLDALVEAIKAKKRLQKLGTTNTNIERQVENVLRQAVYGADEYNRFLGHTAAVLAVDVSSDSSLIASASVDQTIKLWRRDGTVVATLKGHKGAVRAVDFSPDGQLLASAGEDGTIKLWKLDGQLLKTFKGHTASVWGVAFNPDGQFLASTSWDKTVKLWKRSGQLLRTFQGYKAEFLRVAFSPDGQLIAATSLDGTVKLWKRDATGSAYAKPLQTLQGHTGWAIGVAFSPDSQTIASSSEDKTVKLWQRDSKDGIYRQYKTFTGHSAGIWGVAFSPDGQTIASASLDKTIKLWNIDGTALRTLKGHSALVWGVTFSPDSSFIASAGTENVVRLWQKENPFQKSIIAHKNGIWSLDITSDSSTIATSSHENTAKLWSRGGKLLKAFTEPRGTIFEVSFGANGNLIALGSDANIIKLKKRDGPSVATYKDPLDNLNAAVLSPDGQTIAMANVDNIVQIWHRNRPAPQILKGHQAEVWHVVFSPDGRFVGSASGDSTAKLWTLDGKLFRTLVGHSAAVWRVTFSPDSKMVASGSGDNTVKLWTLDGKLLKTFKGHTAGIWGVAFSPNGKILASGSVDGTVKLWKLDGTEITTLRGHTAAIRQIAISPDGSFLASGGDDNTLILWNLQRILNLNALPYGCALVQDYLKTNTAVEKDARSLCNHS
;
A
#
# COMPACT_ATOMS: atom_id res chain seq x y z
N MET A 1 27.48 -1.50 45.11
CA MET A 1 26.25 -0.85 44.72
C MET A 1 25.62 -1.49 43.47
N LEU A 2 26.33 -1.59 42.34
CA LEU A 2 25.80 -2.20 41.10
C LEU A 2 25.37 -3.69 41.27
N GLN A 3 26.20 -4.52 41.96
CA GLN A 3 25.85 -5.91 42.20
C GLN A 3 24.64 -6.07 43.12
N HIS A 4 24.40 -5.16 44.04
CA HIS A 4 23.21 -5.19 44.89
C HIS A 4 21.93 -4.81 44.14
N ILE A 5 22.01 -3.84 43.23
CA ILE A 5 20.92 -3.45 42.33
C ILE A 5 20.57 -4.63 41.41
N ILE A 6 21.56 -5.30 40.82
CA ILE A 6 21.35 -6.42 39.88
C ILE A 6 20.71 -7.63 40.58
N GLN A 7 21.01 -7.89 41.87
CA GLN A 7 20.48 -9.03 42.60
C GLN A 7 19.07 -8.79 43.20
N HIS A 8 18.69 -7.55 43.48
CA HIS A 8 17.47 -7.25 44.25
C HIS A 8 16.53 -6.25 43.56
N TRP A 9 16.73 -5.99 42.29
CA TRP A 9 15.95 -4.99 41.56
C TRP A 9 14.43 -5.28 41.46
N GLU A 10 13.99 -6.52 41.62
CA GLU A 10 12.56 -6.89 41.67
C GLU A 10 11.95 -6.72 43.08
N SER A 11 12.75 -6.36 44.09
CA SER A 11 12.25 -6.12 45.45
C SER A 11 11.69 -4.72 45.64
N LYS A 12 11.17 -4.42 46.84
CA LYS A 12 10.55 -3.11 47.16
C LYS A 12 11.50 -1.91 47.04
N ASP A 13 12.82 -2.13 47.06
CA ASP A 13 13.84 -1.08 46.99
C ASP A 13 14.43 -0.90 45.57
N GLU A 14 13.75 -1.39 44.56
CA GLU A 14 14.20 -1.31 43.18
C GLU A 14 14.19 0.16 42.63
N PRO A 15 15.15 0.54 41.76
CA PRO A 15 15.15 1.84 41.12
C PRO A 15 13.89 2.07 40.25
N GLU A 16 13.23 3.19 40.45
CA GLU A 16 11.93 3.54 39.81
C GLU A 16 11.97 3.43 38.27
N HIS A 17 13.11 3.74 37.65
CA HIS A 17 13.25 3.65 36.20
C HIS A 17 13.30 2.18 35.70
N LEU A 18 13.89 1.26 36.46
CA LEU A 18 13.88 -0.18 36.09
C LEU A 18 12.48 -0.79 36.22
N ARG A 19 11.76 -0.37 37.25
CA ARG A 19 10.34 -0.75 37.41
C ARG A 19 9.51 -0.25 36.26
N THR A 20 9.70 1.00 35.82
CA THR A 20 8.99 1.59 34.69
C THR A 20 9.27 0.82 33.38
N ILE A 21 10.52 0.38 33.15
CA ILE A 21 10.85 -0.43 31.98
C ILE A 21 10.17 -1.80 32.05
N ARG A 22 10.28 -2.50 33.16
CA ARG A 22 9.60 -3.79 33.39
C ARG A 22 8.10 -3.66 33.14
N ASP A 23 7.48 -2.68 33.78
CA ASP A 23 6.03 -2.49 33.71
C ASP A 23 5.57 -2.16 32.29
N ARG A 24 6.35 -1.40 31.51
CA ARG A 24 6.07 -1.16 30.09
C ARG A 24 6.14 -2.45 29.25
N LEU A 25 7.08 -3.31 29.49
CA LEU A 25 7.21 -4.59 28.80
C LEU A 25 6.06 -5.55 29.10
N LEU A 26 5.54 -5.52 30.34
CA LEU A 26 4.54 -6.45 30.84
C LEU A 26 3.12 -5.86 30.90
N PHE A 27 2.94 -4.56 30.65
CA PHE A 27 1.70 -3.82 30.80
C PHE A 27 0.50 -4.42 30.06
N ASN A 28 0.73 -5.08 28.94
CA ASN A 28 -0.31 -5.72 28.18
C ASN A 28 0.01 -7.19 27.96
N GLU A 29 -0.59 -8.07 28.76
CA GLU A 29 -0.39 -9.53 28.70
C GLU A 29 -0.59 -10.11 27.29
N HIS A 30 -1.50 -9.51 26.49
CA HIS A 30 -1.74 -9.97 25.11
C HIS A 30 -0.54 -9.78 24.19
N ARG A 31 0.41 -8.90 24.54
CA ARG A 31 1.57 -8.53 23.69
C ARG A 31 2.92 -8.81 24.35
N ALA A 32 2.94 -8.91 25.67
CA ALA A 32 4.15 -9.09 26.45
C ALA A 32 5.00 -10.27 25.94
N GLY A 33 4.37 -11.37 25.57
CA GLY A 33 5.03 -12.56 25.02
C GLY A 33 5.85 -12.27 23.76
N ARG A 34 5.35 -11.44 22.87
CA ARG A 34 6.01 -11.08 21.61
C ARG A 34 7.13 -10.06 21.83
N LEU A 35 6.89 -9.06 22.67
CA LEU A 35 7.90 -8.07 23.06
C LEU A 35 9.09 -8.73 23.76
N LEU A 36 8.84 -9.64 24.72
CA LEU A 36 9.87 -10.39 25.42
C LEU A 36 10.60 -11.35 24.46
N GLY A 37 9.90 -11.99 23.53
CA GLY A 37 10.51 -12.85 22.52
C GLY A 37 11.44 -12.07 21.59
N LEU A 38 11.06 -10.88 21.18
CA LEU A 38 11.89 -9.97 20.37
C LEU A 38 13.11 -9.49 21.17
N TYR A 39 12.93 -9.11 22.42
CA TYR A 39 14.03 -8.71 23.30
C TYR A 39 14.99 -9.88 23.57
N GLN A 40 14.50 -11.10 23.71
CA GLN A 40 15.31 -12.31 23.82
C GLN A 40 16.21 -12.53 22.60
N GLN A 41 15.70 -12.25 21.40
CA GLN A 41 16.50 -12.31 20.18
C GLN A 41 17.62 -11.26 20.18
N VAL A 42 17.36 -10.05 20.66
CA VAL A 42 18.40 -9.01 20.81
C VAL A 42 19.48 -9.47 21.78
N LEU A 43 19.12 -10.03 22.95
CA LEU A 43 20.08 -10.58 23.92
C LEU A 43 20.94 -11.69 23.32
N GLN A 44 20.36 -12.63 22.59
CA GLN A 44 21.08 -13.76 21.99
C GLN A 44 22.06 -13.35 20.89
N THR A 45 21.82 -12.21 20.26
CA THR A 45 22.71 -11.67 19.22
C THR A 45 23.88 -10.89 19.78
N GLU A 46 23.77 -10.28 20.96
CA GLU A 46 24.88 -9.64 21.66
C GLU A 46 25.86 -10.65 22.28
N GLU A 47 25.41 -11.82 22.75
CA GLU A 47 26.26 -12.89 23.29
C GLU A 47 27.19 -13.55 22.23
N LYS A 48 26.92 -13.36 20.91
CA LYS A 48 27.66 -14.06 19.84
C LYS A 48 28.77 -13.25 19.19
N ASP A 49 29.11 -12.08 19.69
CA ASP A 49 30.27 -11.22 19.31
C ASP A 49 30.70 -11.26 17.83
N THR A 50 29.76 -11.33 16.93
CA THR A 50 29.99 -11.23 15.48
C THR A 50 29.35 -9.95 14.93
N GLN A 51 30.20 -9.05 14.44
CA GLN A 51 29.85 -7.72 13.92
C GLN A 51 28.76 -7.66 12.82
N THR A 52 28.07 -8.75 12.51
CA THR A 52 27.16 -8.84 11.36
C THR A 52 25.83 -9.57 11.59
N SER A 53 25.53 -10.02 12.82
CA SER A 53 24.29 -10.75 13.13
C SER A 53 23.50 -10.09 14.26
N GLY A 54 22.68 -9.13 13.96
CA GLY A 54 21.77 -8.47 14.89
C GLY A 54 20.31 -8.56 14.43
N VAL A 55 19.37 -8.27 15.32
CA VAL A 55 17.97 -8.06 14.95
C VAL A 55 17.88 -6.76 14.14
N SER A 56 17.68 -6.86 12.82
CA SER A 56 17.60 -5.70 11.93
C SER A 56 16.41 -4.81 12.30
N THR A 57 16.59 -3.50 12.24
CA THR A 57 15.49 -2.58 12.51
C THR A 57 14.49 -2.59 11.34
N ASP A 58 13.26 -2.98 11.65
CA ASP A 58 12.09 -2.75 10.83
C ASP A 58 11.20 -1.71 11.49
N ASP A 59 10.26 -1.11 11.05
CA ASP A 59 9.38 -0.19 11.81
C ASP A 59 8.11 -0.94 12.30
N SER A 60 8.27 -2.22 12.66
CA SER A 60 7.20 -2.98 13.28
C SER A 60 6.78 -2.32 14.59
N ARG A 61 5.53 -2.53 14.94
CA ARG A 61 4.96 -1.98 16.17
C ARG A 61 5.68 -2.52 17.41
N GLU A 62 6.05 -3.79 17.37
CA GLU A 62 6.78 -4.46 18.45
C GLU A 62 8.17 -3.86 18.65
N GLN A 63 8.91 -3.59 17.58
CA GLN A 63 10.21 -2.90 17.67
C GLN A 63 10.07 -1.47 18.17
N THR A 64 9.03 -0.77 17.73
CA THR A 64 8.72 0.59 18.20
C THR A 64 8.39 0.59 19.69
N GLU A 65 7.57 -0.35 20.16
CA GLU A 65 7.21 -0.48 21.57
C GLU A 65 8.45 -0.88 22.42
N LEU A 66 9.32 -1.74 21.91
CA LEU A 66 10.55 -2.12 22.57
C LEU A 66 11.56 -0.96 22.69
N LEU A 67 11.67 -0.13 21.65
CA LEU A 67 12.46 1.12 21.68
C LEU A 67 11.88 2.13 22.68
N LEU A 68 10.56 2.27 22.73
CA LEU A 68 9.87 3.16 23.68
C LEU A 68 9.99 2.66 25.12
N SER A 69 10.25 1.37 25.35
CA SER A 69 10.56 0.87 26.70
C SER A 69 11.85 1.45 27.26
N GLY A 70 12.75 1.87 26.39
CA GLY A 70 14.06 2.41 26.75
C GLY A 70 15.16 1.35 26.98
N LEU A 71 14.86 0.08 26.79
CA LEU A 71 15.81 -1.03 26.93
C LEU A 71 16.82 -1.11 25.79
N VAL A 72 16.33 -0.89 24.57
CA VAL A 72 17.12 -0.98 23.36
C VAL A 72 17.17 0.34 22.63
N GLU A 73 18.16 0.50 21.78
CA GLU A 73 18.31 1.64 20.87
C GLU A 73 18.66 1.15 19.46
N LYS A 74 18.45 2.00 18.47
CA LYS A 74 18.89 1.70 17.11
C LYS A 74 20.36 2.06 16.95
N HIS A 75 21.18 1.09 16.56
CA HIS A 75 22.59 1.28 16.28
C HIS A 75 22.96 0.59 14.96
N ASN A 76 23.43 1.37 13.99
CA ASN A 76 23.86 0.87 12.66
C ASN A 76 22.84 -0.05 11.95
N GLY A 77 21.56 0.22 12.09
CA GLY A 77 20.49 -0.56 11.44
C GLY A 77 20.03 -1.80 12.20
N TYR A 78 20.51 -2.01 13.42
CA TYR A 78 20.11 -3.10 14.29
C TYR A 78 19.62 -2.58 15.65
N LEU A 79 18.84 -3.41 16.35
CA LEU A 79 18.50 -3.17 17.74
C LEU A 79 19.67 -3.59 18.63
N LYS A 80 20.06 -2.73 19.54
CA LYS A 80 21.12 -2.95 20.53
C LYS A 80 20.63 -2.59 21.94
N ILE A 81 21.14 -3.29 22.94
CA ILE A 81 20.84 -2.96 24.34
C ILE A 81 21.48 -1.61 24.68
N LYS A 82 20.71 -0.73 25.29
CA LYS A 82 21.10 0.66 25.49
C LYS A 82 22.27 0.86 26.46
N ASN A 83 22.40 -0.02 27.46
CA ASN A 83 23.55 -0.02 28.35
C ASN A 83 23.73 -1.37 29.06
N PRO A 84 24.93 -1.68 29.58
CA PRO A 84 25.26 -2.95 30.25
C PRO A 84 24.46 -3.23 31.54
N ILE A 85 23.93 -2.21 32.19
CA ILE A 85 23.07 -2.38 33.38
C ILE A 85 21.76 -3.05 32.97
N TYR A 86 21.17 -2.64 31.86
CA TYR A 86 19.92 -3.22 31.37
C TYR A 86 20.11 -4.67 30.93
N GLU A 87 21.23 -5.01 30.30
CA GLU A 87 21.60 -6.38 29.96
C GLU A 87 21.76 -7.27 31.21
N SER A 88 22.38 -6.75 32.25
CA SER A 88 22.57 -7.48 33.48
C SER A 88 21.30 -7.71 34.31
N VAL A 89 20.37 -6.72 34.26
CA VAL A 89 19.09 -6.75 35.01
C VAL A 89 18.02 -7.52 34.24
N PHE A 90 17.83 -7.19 32.99
CA PHE A 90 16.84 -7.83 32.08
C PHE A 90 17.52 -8.89 31.21
N ASN A 91 18.36 -9.74 31.83
CA ASN A 91 19.12 -10.77 31.15
C ASN A 91 18.25 -11.92 30.61
N ALA A 92 18.88 -12.85 29.91
CA ALA A 92 18.19 -13.99 29.33
C ALA A 92 17.38 -14.81 30.33
N GLN A 93 17.90 -14.99 31.58
CA GLN A 93 17.19 -15.71 32.65
C GLN A 93 15.94 -14.95 33.11
N TRP A 94 16.02 -13.62 33.23
CA TRP A 94 14.86 -12.81 33.58
C TRP A 94 13.79 -12.90 32.50
N VAL A 95 14.17 -12.79 31.20
CA VAL A 95 13.24 -12.89 30.09
C VAL A 95 12.55 -14.25 30.06
N ILE A 96 13.32 -15.33 30.23
CA ILE A 96 12.77 -16.70 30.31
C ILE A 96 11.75 -16.81 31.44
N LYS A 97 12.08 -16.30 32.62
CA LYS A 97 11.20 -16.31 33.79
C LYS A 97 9.88 -15.56 33.52
N GLN A 98 9.95 -14.39 32.84
CA GLN A 98 8.73 -13.65 32.51
C GLN A 98 7.90 -14.35 31.42
N LEU A 99 8.53 -14.89 30.40
CA LEU A 99 7.86 -15.71 29.40
C LEU A 99 7.21 -16.95 30.01
N ASP A 100 7.87 -17.59 30.96
CA ASP A 100 7.31 -18.74 31.69
C ASP A 100 6.10 -18.36 32.52
N ASN A 101 6.11 -17.19 33.16
CA ASN A 101 4.97 -16.68 33.92
C ASN A 101 3.76 -16.33 33.01
N LEU A 102 4.02 -15.92 31.80
CA LEU A 102 2.97 -15.59 30.81
C LEU A 102 2.39 -16.82 30.13
N ARG A 103 3.08 -17.95 30.16
CA ARG A 103 2.69 -19.18 29.46
C ARG A 103 2.11 -20.21 30.41
N PRO A 104 0.84 -20.58 30.30
CA PRO A 104 0.31 -21.67 31.12
C PRO A 104 0.91 -23.05 30.79
N TYR A 105 1.71 -23.13 29.72
CA TYR A 105 2.40 -24.33 29.23
C TYR A 105 3.92 -24.21 29.25
N SER A 106 4.47 -23.28 30.00
CA SER A 106 5.92 -22.98 30.05
C SER A 106 6.77 -24.24 30.31
N GLN A 107 6.37 -25.10 31.21
CA GLN A 107 7.13 -26.28 31.58
C GLN A 107 7.29 -27.29 30.43
N THR A 108 6.22 -27.55 29.70
CA THR A 108 6.24 -28.42 28.51
C THR A 108 6.92 -27.77 27.34
N PHE A 109 6.73 -26.48 27.17
CA PHE A 109 7.38 -25.67 26.14
C PHE A 109 8.90 -25.67 26.32
N ASN A 110 9.40 -25.36 27.52
CA ASN A 110 10.84 -25.29 27.78
C ASN A 110 11.50 -26.68 27.62
N ALA A 111 10.81 -27.75 28.02
CA ALA A 111 11.29 -29.11 27.82
C ALA A 111 11.35 -29.49 26.33
N TRP A 112 10.41 -29.01 25.53
CA TRP A 112 10.42 -29.22 24.08
C TRP A 112 11.53 -28.44 23.36
N VAL A 113 11.74 -27.18 23.73
CA VAL A 113 12.86 -26.36 23.26
C VAL A 113 14.20 -26.97 23.63
N ALA A 114 14.37 -27.42 24.88
CA ALA A 114 15.59 -28.08 25.37
C ALA A 114 15.91 -29.36 24.59
N SER A 115 14.92 -30.06 24.07
CA SER A 115 15.10 -31.24 23.22
C SER A 115 15.56 -30.95 21.79
N GLY A 116 15.79 -29.69 21.45
CA GLY A 116 16.05 -29.23 20.07
C GLY A 116 14.85 -29.43 19.16
N TYR A 117 13.64 -29.24 19.67
CA TYR A 117 12.36 -29.33 18.95
C TYR A 117 11.99 -30.76 18.47
N LYS A 118 12.59 -31.81 19.07
CA LYS A 118 12.47 -33.20 18.58
C LYS A 118 11.62 -34.09 19.45
N ASP A 119 11.48 -33.80 20.73
CA ASP A 119 10.76 -34.66 21.69
C ASP A 119 9.25 -34.40 21.63
N GLU A 120 8.54 -35.19 20.82
CA GLU A 120 7.07 -35.11 20.68
C GLU A 120 6.34 -35.49 21.99
N SER A 121 7.00 -36.12 23.00
CA SER A 121 6.37 -36.43 24.28
C SER A 121 6.09 -35.19 25.12
N ARG A 122 6.73 -34.07 24.79
CA ARG A 122 6.59 -32.77 25.48
C ARG A 122 5.52 -31.89 24.85
N LEU A 123 4.90 -32.30 23.74
CA LEU A 123 3.85 -31.53 23.10
C LEU A 123 2.53 -31.66 23.85
N LEU A 124 1.76 -30.59 23.81
CA LEU A 124 0.43 -30.55 24.43
C LEU A 124 -0.56 -31.47 23.71
N ARG A 125 -1.42 -32.16 24.45
CA ARG A 125 -2.43 -33.05 23.92
C ARG A 125 -3.78 -32.90 24.64
N GLY A 126 -4.84 -33.30 23.98
CA GLY A 126 -6.19 -33.39 24.58
C GLY A 126 -6.67 -32.04 25.11
N GLN A 127 -7.11 -32.06 26.37
CA GLN A 127 -7.69 -30.88 27.01
C GLN A 127 -6.62 -29.76 27.20
N ALA A 128 -5.39 -30.13 27.58
CA ALA A 128 -4.32 -29.17 27.78
C ALA A 128 -3.98 -28.37 26.47
N LEU A 129 -4.08 -29.02 25.31
CA LEU A 129 -3.90 -28.34 24.02
C LEU A 129 -5.07 -27.38 23.75
N LYS A 130 -6.31 -27.80 23.98
CA LYS A 130 -7.49 -26.95 23.80
C LYS A 130 -7.50 -25.74 24.71
N ASP A 131 -7.15 -25.94 25.98
CA ASP A 131 -7.10 -24.86 26.97
C ASP A 131 -6.03 -23.85 26.58
N THR A 132 -4.89 -24.33 26.09
CA THR A 132 -3.81 -23.47 25.61
C THR A 132 -4.19 -22.72 24.32
N GLN A 133 -4.88 -23.36 23.41
CA GLN A 133 -5.41 -22.72 22.20
C GLN A 133 -6.40 -21.61 22.54
N ASN A 134 -7.32 -21.88 23.49
CA ASN A 134 -8.27 -20.88 23.97
C ASN A 134 -7.56 -19.71 24.67
N TRP A 135 -6.56 -20.01 25.47
CA TRP A 135 -5.73 -18.99 26.11
C TRP A 135 -4.97 -18.13 25.10
N ALA A 136 -4.51 -18.73 24.00
CA ALA A 136 -3.76 -18.04 22.94
C ALA A 136 -4.63 -17.11 22.07
N LEU A 137 -5.95 -17.29 22.10
CA LEU A 137 -6.86 -16.46 21.29
C LEU A 137 -6.76 -14.97 21.66
N GLY A 138 -6.46 -14.15 20.66
CA GLY A 138 -6.32 -12.69 20.81
C GLY A 138 -5.01 -12.23 21.42
N LYS A 139 -4.07 -13.12 21.76
CA LYS A 139 -2.73 -12.77 22.25
C LYS A 139 -1.69 -12.78 21.14
N SER A 140 -0.73 -11.87 21.21
CA SER A 140 0.43 -11.84 20.33
C SER A 140 1.54 -12.69 20.94
N LEU A 141 1.71 -13.88 20.43
CA LEU A 141 2.70 -14.86 20.92
C LEU A 141 4.03 -14.71 20.17
N SER A 142 5.12 -15.25 20.74
CA SER A 142 6.40 -15.33 20.04
C SER A 142 6.33 -16.38 18.90
N ASP A 143 7.25 -16.28 17.93
CA ASP A 143 7.34 -17.23 16.82
C ASP A 143 7.55 -18.67 17.30
N LEU A 144 8.29 -18.86 18.39
CA LEU A 144 8.52 -20.17 19.02
C LEU A 144 7.25 -20.72 19.67
N ASP A 145 6.39 -19.88 20.24
CA ASP A 145 5.10 -20.30 20.78
C ASP A 145 4.17 -20.80 19.67
N TYR A 146 4.16 -20.10 18.54
CA TYR A 146 3.40 -20.54 17.36
C TYR A 146 3.90 -21.88 16.84
N GLN A 147 5.22 -22.09 16.78
CA GLN A 147 5.83 -23.36 16.36
C GLN A 147 5.46 -24.51 17.33
N PHE A 148 5.51 -24.26 18.63
CA PHE A 148 5.16 -25.24 19.64
C PHE A 148 3.68 -25.65 19.56
N LEU A 149 2.77 -24.68 19.43
CA LEU A 149 1.36 -24.93 19.28
C LEU A 149 1.05 -25.67 17.97
N ALA A 150 1.67 -25.30 16.87
CA ALA A 150 1.52 -25.97 15.58
C ALA A 150 2.02 -27.43 15.64
N ALA A 151 3.17 -27.67 16.28
CA ALA A 151 3.70 -29.01 16.52
C ALA A 151 2.75 -29.85 17.41
N SER A 152 2.19 -29.25 18.45
CA SER A 152 1.24 -29.89 19.35
C SER A 152 -0.05 -30.30 18.62
N ILE A 153 -0.61 -29.44 17.80
CA ILE A 153 -1.79 -29.74 16.96
C ILE A 153 -1.49 -30.92 16.04
N LYS A 154 -0.35 -30.91 15.37
CA LYS A 154 0.06 -31.98 14.45
C LYS A 154 0.26 -33.30 15.16
N CYS A 155 0.79 -33.28 16.38
CA CYS A 155 0.98 -34.46 17.21
C CYS A 155 -0.34 -35.05 17.65
N GLU A 156 -1.31 -34.22 18.07
CA GLU A 156 -2.65 -34.65 18.45
C GLU A 156 -3.41 -35.30 17.30
N GLN A 157 -3.30 -34.73 16.10
CA GLN A 157 -3.91 -35.30 14.91
C GLN A 157 -3.38 -36.68 14.57
N ARG A 158 -2.07 -36.94 14.76
CA ARG A 158 -1.44 -38.25 14.56
C ARG A 158 -1.89 -39.25 15.65
N ALA A 159 -2.00 -38.81 16.89
CA ALA A 159 -2.45 -39.67 18.01
C ALA A 159 -3.89 -40.17 17.81
N VAL A 160 -4.77 -39.30 17.33
CA VAL A 160 -6.16 -39.68 16.99
C VAL A 160 -6.18 -40.68 15.84
N GLN A 161 -5.30 -40.54 14.85
CA GLN A 161 -5.23 -41.48 13.74
C GLN A 161 -4.70 -42.85 14.15
N MET A 162 -3.68 -42.92 15.02
CA MET A 162 -3.14 -44.18 15.55
C MET A 162 -4.13 -44.89 16.52
N ALA A 163 -4.92 -44.13 17.26
CA ALA A 163 -5.95 -44.71 18.11
C ALA A 163 -7.07 -45.43 17.32
N LEU A 164 -7.39 -44.90 16.11
CA LEU A 164 -8.33 -45.49 15.16
C LEU A 164 -7.78 -46.79 14.53
N GLU A 165 -6.47 -46.90 14.32
CA GLU A 165 -5.82 -48.08 13.77
C GLU A 165 -5.70 -49.23 14.81
N GLY A 166 -5.46 -48.86 16.08
CA GLY A 166 -5.36 -49.82 17.22
C GLY A 166 -6.68 -50.53 17.55
N VAL A 167 -7.82 -49.88 17.26
CA VAL A 167 -9.14 -50.49 17.41
C VAL A 167 -9.40 -51.57 16.34
N ARG A 168 -8.88 -51.37 15.11
CA ARG A 168 -9.02 -52.33 14.01
C ARG A 168 -8.22 -53.63 14.22
N ALA A 169 -7.10 -53.59 14.92
CA ALA A 169 -6.24 -54.76 15.15
C ALA A 169 -6.85 -55.75 16.15
N LYS A 170 -7.62 -55.24 17.15
CA LYS A 170 -8.27 -56.12 18.14
C LYS A 170 -9.51 -56.85 17.63
N GLU A 171 -10.13 -56.37 16.56
CA GLU A 171 -11.30 -57.07 15.94
C GLU A 171 -10.92 -58.30 15.15
N VAL A 172 -9.68 -58.37 14.67
CA VAL A 172 -9.21 -59.51 13.83
C VAL A 172 -8.89 -60.73 14.70
N GLU A 173 -8.42 -60.52 15.91
CA GLU A 173 -8.03 -61.61 16.81
C GLU A 173 -9.24 -62.38 17.43
N ALA A 174 -10.38 -61.71 17.55
CA ALA A 174 -11.61 -62.35 18.06
C ALA A 174 -12.28 -63.29 17.10
N ARG A 175 -11.98 -63.22 15.79
CA ARG A 175 -12.62 -64.08 14.79
C ARG A 175 -12.06 -65.52 14.71
N LEU A 176 -10.83 -65.74 15.17
CA LEU A 176 -10.16 -67.05 15.12
C LEU A 176 -10.57 -68.04 16.19
N VAL A 177 -11.30 -67.64 17.22
CA VAL A 177 -11.76 -68.54 18.33
C VAL A 177 -13.15 -69.09 18.07
N GLN A 178 -13.94 -68.58 17.14
CA GLN A 178 -15.35 -68.96 16.91
C GLN A 178 -15.58 -70.16 15.97
N GLU A 179 -14.59 -70.62 15.18
CA GLU A 179 -14.80 -71.71 14.21
C GLU A 179 -15.03 -73.10 14.80
N LYS A 180 -14.83 -73.35 16.10
CA LYS A 180 -14.98 -74.67 16.77
C LYS A 180 -16.31 -74.91 17.42
N LYS A 181 -17.32 -74.09 17.29
CA LYS A 181 -18.68 -74.28 17.93
C LYS A 181 -19.81 -74.33 16.92
N LEU A 182 -19.58 -74.60 15.66
CA LEU A 182 -20.58 -74.43 14.56
C LEU A 182 -21.54 -75.59 14.41
N ALA A 183 -21.44 -76.71 15.11
CA ALA A 183 -22.34 -77.91 14.96
C ALA A 183 -23.62 -77.87 15.77
N LYS A 184 -23.87 -76.94 16.63
CA LYS A 184 -25.14 -76.82 17.44
C LYS A 184 -26.00 -75.60 17.01
N LEU A 185 -25.67 -74.91 15.94
CA LEU A 185 -26.14 -73.54 15.68
C LEU A 185 -27.16 -73.36 14.56
N GLN A 186 -27.62 -74.42 13.91
CA GLN A 186 -28.56 -74.31 12.79
C GLN A 186 -30.01 -73.85 13.17
N ARG A 187 -30.40 -73.97 14.44
CA ARG A 187 -31.68 -73.37 14.88
C ARG A 187 -31.52 -71.95 15.45
N PHE A 188 -30.28 -71.52 15.72
CA PHE A 188 -29.95 -70.17 16.15
C PHE A 188 -29.68 -69.22 14.98
N LEU A 189 -29.38 -69.78 13.82
CA LEU A 189 -28.95 -69.07 12.64
C LEU A 189 -29.99 -68.10 12.06
N LEU A 190 -31.26 -68.36 12.20
CA LEU A 190 -32.34 -67.50 11.68
C LEU A 190 -32.50 -66.22 12.53
N VAL A 191 -32.33 -66.33 13.84
CA VAL A 191 -32.34 -65.15 14.73
C VAL A 191 -31.03 -64.37 14.66
N VAL A 192 -29.92 -65.09 14.47
CA VAL A 192 -28.59 -64.50 14.28
C VAL A 192 -28.48 -63.76 12.94
N VAL A 193 -29.10 -64.29 11.88
CA VAL A 193 -29.11 -63.57 10.55
C VAL A 193 -29.91 -62.25 10.63
N CYS A 194 -31.03 -62.26 11.32
CA CYS A 194 -31.80 -61.01 11.54
C CYS A 194 -31.04 -60.02 12.42
N ILE A 195 -30.37 -60.48 13.48
CA ILE A 195 -29.50 -59.67 14.33
C ILE A 195 -28.24 -59.26 13.52
N GLY A 196 -27.66 -60.13 12.72
CA GLY A 196 -26.53 -59.84 11.86
C GLY A 196 -26.82 -58.78 10.80
N LEU A 197 -28.03 -58.78 10.21
CA LEU A 197 -28.50 -57.75 9.28
C LEU A 197 -28.74 -56.41 9.99
N LEU A 198 -29.27 -56.45 11.22
CA LEU A 198 -29.44 -55.24 12.06
C LEU A 198 -28.08 -54.67 12.51
N VAL A 199 -27.16 -55.54 12.91
CA VAL A 199 -25.80 -55.15 13.29
C VAL A 199 -25.02 -54.69 12.07
N SER A 200 -25.14 -55.34 10.93
CA SER A 200 -24.51 -54.91 9.67
C SER A 200 -25.05 -53.56 9.17
N SER A 201 -26.37 -53.34 9.29
CA SER A 201 -26.95 -52.04 8.93
C SER A 201 -26.59 -50.97 9.95
N ALA A 202 -26.47 -51.30 11.25
CA ALA A 202 -26.00 -50.38 12.28
C ALA A 202 -24.50 -50.05 12.11
N LEU A 203 -23.65 -51.04 11.76
CA LEU A 203 -22.25 -50.84 11.42
C LEU A 203 -22.08 -50.07 10.11
N GLY A 204 -22.91 -50.36 9.10
CA GLY A 204 -22.95 -49.61 7.85
C GLY A 204 -23.37 -48.14 8.05
N LEU A 205 -24.36 -47.94 8.94
CA LEU A 205 -24.78 -46.59 9.33
C LEU A 205 -23.69 -45.87 10.16
N GLY A 206 -23.06 -46.60 11.10
CA GLY A 206 -21.94 -46.07 11.91
C GLY A 206 -20.72 -45.70 11.06
N THR A 207 -20.31 -46.57 10.12
CA THR A 207 -19.20 -46.28 9.18
C THR A 207 -19.56 -45.13 8.25
N PHE A 208 -20.82 -45.05 7.79
CA PHE A 208 -21.27 -43.93 6.96
C PHE A 208 -21.30 -42.59 7.74
N ILE A 209 -21.69 -42.63 9.02
CA ILE A 209 -21.67 -41.44 9.90
C ILE A 209 -20.22 -41.00 10.15
N LEU A 210 -19.32 -41.93 10.49
CA LEU A 210 -17.90 -41.67 10.70
C LEU A 210 -17.20 -41.15 9.42
N TYR A 211 -17.52 -41.75 8.27
CA TYR A 211 -17.04 -41.28 6.97
C TYR A 211 -17.52 -39.85 6.65
N ARG A 212 -18.81 -39.57 6.89
CA ARG A 212 -19.35 -38.21 6.76
C ARG A 212 -18.71 -37.24 7.75
N GLN A 213 -18.42 -37.66 8.96
CA GLN A 213 -17.79 -36.88 9.99
C GLN A 213 -16.30 -36.56 9.62
N ALA A 214 -15.59 -37.55 9.10
CA ALA A 214 -14.23 -37.40 8.58
C ALA A 214 -14.18 -36.43 7.42
N ILE A 215 -15.06 -36.56 6.41
CA ILE A 215 -15.17 -35.62 5.28
C ILE A 215 -15.53 -34.21 5.77
N ARG A 216 -16.42 -34.09 6.77
CA ARG A 216 -16.77 -32.77 7.33
C ARG A 216 -15.61 -32.15 8.07
N SER A 217 -14.85 -32.91 8.89
CA SER A 217 -13.68 -32.39 9.59
C SER A 217 -12.56 -31.97 8.64
N GLU A 218 -12.29 -32.76 7.60
CA GLU A 218 -11.35 -32.41 6.54
C GLU A 218 -11.77 -31.15 5.77
N SER A 219 -13.05 -31.07 5.39
CA SER A 219 -13.61 -29.89 4.75
C SER A 219 -13.53 -28.64 5.65
N GLN A 220 -13.76 -28.79 6.96
CA GLN A 220 -13.62 -27.70 7.93
C GLN A 220 -12.16 -27.28 8.10
N ALA A 221 -11.22 -28.22 8.18
CA ALA A 221 -9.79 -27.93 8.29
C ALA A 221 -9.28 -27.15 7.05
N ARG A 222 -9.62 -27.62 5.85
CA ARG A 222 -9.28 -26.94 4.60
C ARG A 222 -9.94 -25.56 4.49
N SER A 223 -11.17 -25.44 4.97
CA SER A 223 -11.88 -24.16 5.03
C SER A 223 -11.19 -23.18 5.99
N SER A 224 -10.67 -23.67 7.12
CA SER A 224 -9.92 -22.88 8.08
C SER A 224 -8.57 -22.42 7.52
N GLU A 225 -7.86 -23.30 6.79
CA GLU A 225 -6.64 -22.94 6.06
C GLU A 225 -6.89 -21.80 5.07
N ILE A 226 -7.97 -21.89 4.28
CA ILE A 226 -8.32 -20.82 3.32
C ILE A 226 -8.59 -19.51 4.04
N LYS A 227 -9.31 -19.53 5.17
CA LYS A 227 -9.56 -18.32 5.98
C LYS A 227 -8.27 -17.72 6.53
N ALA A 228 -7.32 -18.55 6.98
CA ALA A 228 -6.02 -18.10 7.45
C ALA A 228 -5.23 -17.41 6.33
N LEU A 229 -5.23 -17.98 5.10
CA LEU A 229 -4.60 -17.34 3.94
C LEU A 229 -5.27 -16.00 3.56
N VAL A 230 -6.60 -15.91 3.67
CA VAL A 230 -7.33 -14.65 3.48
C VAL A 230 -6.88 -13.61 4.49
N SER A 231 -6.88 -13.97 5.80
CA SER A 231 -6.46 -13.04 6.86
C SER A 231 -4.98 -12.64 6.73
N SER A 232 -4.11 -13.58 6.35
CA SER A 232 -2.70 -13.31 6.05
C SER A 232 -2.57 -12.28 4.91
N SER A 233 -3.30 -12.48 3.81
CA SER A 233 -3.30 -11.53 2.71
C SER A 233 -3.78 -10.15 3.12
N GLU A 234 -4.84 -10.05 3.91
CA GLU A 234 -5.36 -8.77 4.43
C GLU A 234 -4.35 -8.07 5.33
N GLY A 235 -3.70 -8.79 6.23
CA GLY A 235 -2.66 -8.27 7.12
C GLY A 235 -1.43 -7.78 6.35
N LEU A 236 -0.97 -8.54 5.36
CA LEU A 236 0.12 -8.14 4.47
C LEU A 236 -0.24 -6.91 3.64
N PHE A 237 -1.47 -6.84 3.15
CA PHE A 237 -1.95 -5.68 2.40
C PHE A 237 -2.01 -4.42 3.28
N ALA A 238 -2.47 -4.54 4.51
CA ALA A 238 -2.54 -3.44 5.48
C ALA A 238 -1.15 -2.94 5.91
N SER A 239 -0.13 -3.81 5.87
CA SER A 239 1.28 -3.45 6.14
C SER A 239 2.06 -3.03 4.89
N ASP A 240 1.37 -2.66 3.81
CA ASP A 240 1.93 -2.25 2.51
C ASP A 240 2.82 -3.31 1.82
N ARG A 241 2.78 -4.58 2.26
CA ARG A 241 3.44 -5.73 1.62
C ARG A 241 2.57 -6.32 0.51
N ARG A 242 2.27 -5.51 -0.49
CA ARG A 242 1.20 -5.79 -1.47
C ARG A 242 1.49 -6.96 -2.41
N LEU A 243 2.75 -7.15 -2.80
CA LEU A 243 3.17 -8.30 -3.62
C LEU A 243 3.00 -9.61 -2.83
N ASP A 244 3.42 -9.64 -1.58
CA ASP A 244 3.28 -10.80 -0.71
C ASP A 244 1.78 -11.09 -0.43
N ALA A 245 0.97 -10.04 -0.22
CA ALA A 245 -0.48 -10.14 -0.08
C ALA A 245 -1.14 -10.79 -1.31
N LEU A 246 -0.68 -10.43 -2.51
CA LEU A 246 -1.19 -11.01 -3.75
C LEU A 246 -0.85 -12.50 -3.86
N VAL A 247 0.33 -12.91 -3.48
CA VAL A 247 0.73 -14.33 -3.45
C VAL A 247 -0.18 -15.13 -2.51
N GLU A 248 -0.41 -14.63 -1.29
CA GLU A 248 -1.31 -15.29 -0.32
C GLU A 248 -2.76 -15.36 -0.82
N ALA A 249 -3.25 -14.30 -1.46
CA ALA A 249 -4.58 -14.31 -2.07
C ALA A 249 -4.71 -15.34 -3.21
N ILE A 250 -3.67 -15.48 -4.05
CA ILE A 250 -3.62 -16.49 -5.10
C ILE A 250 -3.60 -17.90 -4.50
N LYS A 251 -2.82 -18.14 -3.44
CA LYS A 251 -2.81 -19.40 -2.68
C LYS A 251 -4.23 -19.74 -2.19
N ALA A 252 -4.90 -18.77 -1.54
CA ALA A 252 -6.27 -18.95 -1.05
C ALA A 252 -7.24 -19.34 -2.19
N LYS A 253 -7.17 -18.66 -3.34
CA LYS A 253 -8.02 -18.95 -4.52
C LYS A 253 -7.75 -20.33 -5.10
N LYS A 254 -6.49 -20.73 -5.25
CA LYS A 254 -6.10 -22.05 -5.75
C LYS A 254 -6.51 -23.19 -4.78
N ARG A 255 -6.39 -22.96 -3.45
CA ARG A 255 -6.87 -23.90 -2.44
C ARG A 255 -8.39 -24.05 -2.50
N LEU A 256 -9.11 -22.92 -2.65
CA LEU A 256 -10.56 -22.94 -2.81
C LEU A 256 -11.02 -23.73 -4.05
N GLN A 257 -10.33 -23.55 -5.19
CA GLN A 257 -10.62 -24.29 -6.42
C GLN A 257 -10.44 -25.82 -6.24
N LYS A 258 -9.40 -26.23 -5.48
CA LYS A 258 -9.17 -27.64 -5.16
C LYS A 258 -10.22 -28.22 -4.19
N LEU A 259 -10.81 -27.39 -3.36
CA LEU A 259 -11.79 -27.84 -2.37
C LEU A 259 -13.16 -28.15 -2.99
N GLY A 260 -13.51 -27.50 -4.12
CA GLY A 260 -14.78 -27.74 -4.82
C GLY A 260 -16.03 -27.44 -3.99
N THR A 261 -15.93 -26.56 -3.00
CA THR A 261 -17.03 -26.25 -2.07
C THR A 261 -18.01 -25.25 -2.64
N THR A 262 -19.28 -25.40 -2.27
CA THR A 262 -20.39 -24.49 -2.56
C THR A 262 -20.60 -23.43 -1.46
N ASN A 263 -19.59 -23.16 -0.60
CA ASN A 263 -19.71 -22.15 0.44
C ASN A 263 -19.52 -20.76 -0.16
N THR A 264 -20.62 -20.15 -0.60
CA THR A 264 -20.66 -18.84 -1.27
C THR A 264 -20.04 -17.70 -0.45
N ASN A 265 -19.97 -17.83 0.88
CA ASN A 265 -19.38 -16.81 1.75
C ASN A 265 -17.84 -16.84 1.66
N ILE A 266 -17.24 -18.03 1.73
CA ILE A 266 -15.78 -18.19 1.59
C ILE A 266 -15.34 -17.81 0.18
N GLU A 267 -16.09 -18.25 -0.85
CA GLU A 267 -15.83 -17.87 -2.23
C GLU A 267 -15.78 -16.35 -2.42
N ARG A 268 -16.75 -15.65 -1.83
CA ARG A 268 -16.82 -14.18 -1.89
C ARG A 268 -15.64 -13.53 -1.15
N GLN A 269 -15.28 -14.02 0.04
CA GLN A 269 -14.14 -13.49 0.79
C GLN A 269 -12.84 -13.64 0.00
N VAL A 270 -12.58 -14.84 -0.52
CA VAL A 270 -11.37 -15.13 -1.33
C VAL A 270 -11.34 -14.27 -2.59
N GLU A 271 -12.47 -14.14 -3.29
CA GLU A 271 -12.55 -13.31 -4.50
C GLU A 271 -12.29 -11.83 -4.18
N ASN A 272 -12.87 -11.31 -3.10
CA ASN A 272 -12.69 -9.92 -2.68
C ASN A 272 -11.22 -9.65 -2.31
N VAL A 273 -10.58 -10.52 -1.55
CA VAL A 273 -9.18 -10.36 -1.16
C VAL A 273 -8.25 -10.45 -2.37
N LEU A 274 -8.51 -11.39 -3.29
CA LEU A 274 -7.73 -11.51 -4.52
C LEU A 274 -7.88 -10.25 -5.40
N ARG A 275 -9.10 -9.77 -5.62
CA ARG A 275 -9.34 -8.52 -6.35
C ARG A 275 -8.66 -7.32 -5.69
N GLN A 276 -8.79 -7.19 -4.38
CA GLN A 276 -8.12 -6.15 -3.61
C GLN A 276 -6.60 -6.20 -3.79
N ALA A 277 -6.01 -7.38 -3.67
CA ALA A 277 -4.57 -7.57 -3.83
C ALA A 277 -4.11 -7.23 -5.26
N VAL A 278 -4.89 -7.61 -6.28
CA VAL A 278 -4.63 -7.26 -7.68
C VAL A 278 -4.73 -5.76 -7.92
N TYR A 279 -5.77 -5.08 -7.40
CA TYR A 279 -5.93 -3.64 -7.57
C TYR A 279 -4.83 -2.83 -6.91
N GLY A 280 -4.30 -3.32 -5.80
CA GLY A 280 -3.25 -2.66 -5.03
C GLY A 280 -1.83 -3.08 -5.38
N ALA A 281 -1.64 -4.02 -6.30
CA ALA A 281 -0.32 -4.53 -6.66
C ALA A 281 0.44 -3.51 -7.53
N ASP A 282 1.19 -2.66 -6.87
CA ASP A 282 2.08 -1.68 -7.51
C ASP A 282 3.45 -2.29 -7.82
N GLU A 283 3.99 -3.10 -6.90
CA GLU A 283 5.19 -3.92 -7.07
C GLU A 283 4.81 -5.22 -7.76
N TYR A 284 5.57 -5.61 -8.79
CA TYR A 284 5.33 -6.88 -9.49
C TYR A 284 6.53 -7.83 -9.45
N ASN A 285 7.73 -7.34 -9.14
CA ASN A 285 8.89 -8.19 -8.95
C ASN A 285 9.87 -7.64 -7.90
N ARG A 286 10.67 -8.53 -7.31
CA ARG A 286 11.63 -8.22 -6.26
C ARG A 286 12.85 -9.10 -6.43
N PHE A 287 14.04 -8.51 -6.60
CA PHE A 287 15.29 -9.21 -6.82
C PHE A 287 16.05 -9.37 -5.51
N LEU A 288 16.29 -10.60 -5.14
CA LEU A 288 17.06 -10.98 -3.97
C LEU A 288 18.43 -11.52 -4.40
N GLY A 289 19.49 -11.14 -3.69
CA GLY A 289 20.82 -11.70 -3.97
C GLY A 289 21.97 -10.80 -3.57
N HIS A 290 21.74 -9.51 -3.27
CA HIS A 290 22.71 -8.70 -2.57
C HIS A 290 22.70 -9.04 -1.08
N THR A 291 23.88 -8.98 -0.44
CA THR A 291 24.05 -9.29 0.98
C THR A 291 24.10 -8.04 1.86
N ALA A 292 24.10 -6.86 1.24
CA ALA A 292 24.04 -5.56 1.91
C ALA A 292 23.25 -4.55 1.07
N ALA A 293 23.03 -3.35 1.62
CA ALA A 293 22.23 -2.29 1.03
C ALA A 293 22.55 -2.05 -0.45
N VAL A 294 21.51 -1.90 -1.26
CA VAL A 294 21.60 -1.49 -2.67
C VAL A 294 21.46 0.02 -2.75
N LEU A 295 22.49 0.69 -3.26
CA LEU A 295 22.61 2.16 -3.23
C LEU A 295 22.23 2.83 -4.54
N ALA A 296 22.35 2.12 -5.65
CA ALA A 296 21.96 2.64 -6.96
C ALA A 296 21.39 1.52 -7.84
N VAL A 297 20.53 1.92 -8.74
CA VAL A 297 19.92 1.06 -9.76
C VAL A 297 19.87 1.85 -11.06
N ASP A 298 20.13 1.16 -12.16
CA ASP A 298 20.00 1.69 -13.51
C ASP A 298 19.45 0.62 -14.46
N VAL A 299 18.89 1.05 -15.60
CA VAL A 299 18.25 0.20 -16.60
C VAL A 299 18.90 0.41 -17.95
N SER A 300 19.23 -0.68 -18.66
CA SER A 300 19.81 -0.61 -20.02
C SER A 300 18.88 0.08 -21.00
N SER A 301 19.46 0.70 -22.03
CA SER A 301 18.74 1.49 -23.04
C SER A 301 17.64 0.69 -23.77
N ASP A 302 17.78 -0.61 -23.88
CA ASP A 302 16.80 -1.55 -24.45
C ASP A 302 15.78 -2.06 -23.41
N SER A 303 15.87 -1.61 -22.15
CA SER A 303 15.04 -2.06 -21.02
C SER A 303 15.13 -3.55 -20.68
N SER A 304 16.15 -4.27 -21.20
CA SER A 304 16.29 -5.71 -20.97
C SER A 304 17.04 -6.07 -19.70
N LEU A 305 17.97 -5.21 -19.26
CA LEU A 305 18.81 -5.44 -18.09
C LEU A 305 18.64 -4.34 -17.02
N ILE A 306 18.78 -4.76 -15.80
CA ILE A 306 18.83 -3.87 -14.63
C ILE A 306 20.17 -4.07 -13.94
N ALA A 307 20.92 -2.99 -13.70
CA ALA A 307 22.14 -3.00 -12.90
C ALA A 307 21.84 -2.51 -11.50
N SER A 308 22.41 -3.17 -10.49
CA SER A 308 22.30 -2.75 -9.09
C SER A 308 23.67 -2.70 -8.43
N ALA A 309 23.94 -1.61 -7.71
CA ALA A 309 25.20 -1.38 -7.01
C ALA A 309 24.98 -1.45 -5.49
N SER A 310 25.86 -2.17 -4.79
CA SER A 310 25.64 -2.47 -3.39
C SER A 310 26.86 -2.18 -2.49
N VAL A 311 26.56 -1.99 -1.21
CA VAL A 311 27.54 -1.96 -0.12
C VAL A 311 28.31 -3.28 -0.01
N ASP A 312 27.77 -4.39 -0.52
CA ASP A 312 28.45 -5.69 -0.57
C ASP A 312 29.63 -5.73 -1.56
N GLN A 313 30.03 -4.57 -2.10
CA GLN A 313 31.16 -4.38 -3.03
C GLN A 313 30.93 -4.98 -4.41
N THR A 314 29.72 -5.45 -4.70
CA THR A 314 29.37 -6.05 -5.98
C THR A 314 28.35 -5.21 -6.75
N ILE A 315 28.35 -5.44 -8.07
CA ILE A 315 27.28 -5.01 -8.94
C ILE A 315 26.62 -6.29 -9.47
N LYS A 316 25.30 -6.31 -9.52
CA LYS A 316 24.57 -7.41 -10.16
C LYS A 316 23.84 -6.91 -11.37
N LEU A 317 23.89 -7.71 -12.44
CA LEU A 317 23.08 -7.53 -13.64
C LEU A 317 21.94 -8.54 -13.61
N TRP A 318 20.74 -8.05 -13.79
CA TRP A 318 19.50 -8.82 -13.71
C TRP A 318 18.72 -8.68 -15.02
N ARG A 319 18.06 -9.76 -15.43
CA ARG A 319 16.94 -9.63 -16.35
C ARG A 319 15.71 -9.13 -15.60
N ARG A 320 14.72 -8.65 -16.34
CA ARG A 320 13.45 -8.15 -15.80
C ARG A 320 12.69 -9.22 -15.00
N ASP A 321 12.87 -10.48 -15.32
CA ASP A 321 12.27 -11.60 -14.59
C ASP A 321 12.94 -11.87 -13.22
N GLY A 322 14.07 -11.24 -12.92
CA GLY A 322 14.82 -11.40 -11.68
C GLY A 322 16.00 -12.38 -11.79
N THR A 323 16.25 -12.94 -12.97
CA THR A 323 17.41 -13.80 -13.20
C THR A 323 18.69 -13.00 -13.16
N VAL A 324 19.67 -13.44 -12.37
CA VAL A 324 21.02 -12.85 -12.34
C VAL A 324 21.76 -13.26 -13.62
N VAL A 325 22.16 -12.27 -14.41
CA VAL A 325 22.98 -12.47 -15.61
C VAL A 325 24.46 -12.52 -15.24
N ALA A 326 24.91 -11.56 -14.42
CA ALA A 326 26.30 -11.47 -13.99
C ALA A 326 26.42 -10.82 -12.60
N THR A 327 27.46 -11.19 -11.87
CA THR A 327 27.88 -10.52 -10.65
C THR A 327 29.29 -9.97 -10.86
N LEU A 328 29.42 -8.64 -10.92
CA LEU A 328 30.69 -7.96 -11.17
C LEU A 328 31.38 -7.69 -9.83
N LYS A 329 32.56 -8.25 -9.69
CA LYS A 329 33.41 -8.13 -8.50
C LYS A 329 34.70 -7.42 -8.85
N GLY A 330 35.14 -6.48 -8.02
CA GLY A 330 36.41 -5.78 -8.24
C GLY A 330 36.57 -4.44 -7.55
N HIS A 331 35.51 -3.83 -7.06
CA HIS A 331 35.61 -2.72 -6.12
C HIS A 331 36.08 -3.22 -4.74
N LYS A 332 36.84 -2.39 -4.04
CA LYS A 332 37.35 -2.67 -2.68
C LYS A 332 36.57 -1.93 -1.59
N GLY A 333 35.36 -1.50 -1.87
CA GLY A 333 34.45 -0.82 -0.98
C GLY A 333 33.08 -0.76 -1.61
N ALA A 334 32.13 -0.13 -0.92
CA ALA A 334 30.75 0.00 -1.41
C ALA A 334 30.72 0.58 -2.83
N VAL A 335 29.87 0.00 -3.69
CA VAL A 335 29.59 0.56 -5.01
C VAL A 335 28.46 1.58 -4.87
N ARG A 336 28.75 2.86 -5.18
CA ARG A 336 27.89 4.00 -4.91
C ARG A 336 26.97 4.38 -6.08
N ALA A 337 27.43 4.14 -7.31
CA ALA A 337 26.68 4.46 -8.52
C ALA A 337 26.99 3.47 -9.63
N VAL A 338 26.02 3.26 -10.50
CA VAL A 338 26.14 2.55 -11.78
C VAL A 338 25.40 3.34 -12.85
N ASP A 339 25.87 3.21 -14.09
CA ASP A 339 25.28 3.85 -15.26
C ASP A 339 25.60 3.03 -16.51
N PHE A 340 24.58 2.65 -17.28
CA PHE A 340 24.76 1.95 -18.56
C PHE A 340 25.24 2.92 -19.64
N SER A 341 26.07 2.43 -20.52
CA SER A 341 26.39 3.19 -21.74
C SER A 341 25.14 3.31 -22.63
N PRO A 342 24.97 4.42 -23.36
CA PRO A 342 23.80 4.64 -24.22
C PRO A 342 23.60 3.56 -25.30
N ASP A 343 24.72 2.95 -25.77
CA ASP A 343 24.71 1.83 -26.70
C ASP A 343 24.30 0.49 -26.04
N GLY A 344 24.08 0.50 -24.72
CA GLY A 344 23.69 -0.69 -23.94
C GLY A 344 24.76 -1.79 -23.88
N GLN A 345 26.03 -1.53 -24.25
CA GLN A 345 27.07 -2.54 -24.31
C GLN A 345 27.97 -2.59 -23.08
N LEU A 346 28.03 -1.49 -22.32
CA LEU A 346 28.93 -1.35 -21.19
C LEU A 346 28.21 -0.81 -19.97
N LEU A 347 28.83 -1.02 -18.82
CA LEU A 347 28.41 -0.47 -17.55
C LEU A 347 29.58 0.26 -16.89
N ALA A 348 29.37 1.48 -16.42
CA ALA A 348 30.26 2.21 -15.54
C ALA A 348 29.82 2.07 -14.09
N SER A 349 30.78 2.01 -13.18
CA SER A 349 30.50 1.97 -11.74
C SER A 349 31.45 2.86 -10.96
N ALA A 350 30.93 3.48 -9.89
CA ALA A 350 31.69 4.33 -8.99
C ALA A 350 31.75 3.70 -7.60
N GLY A 351 32.93 3.65 -7.00
CA GLY A 351 33.17 2.97 -5.74
C GLY A 351 33.75 3.83 -4.63
N GLU A 352 33.54 3.40 -3.41
CA GLU A 352 34.12 3.97 -2.21
C GLU A 352 35.66 3.85 -2.21
N ASP A 353 36.20 2.91 -2.98
CA ASP A 353 37.64 2.72 -3.21
C ASP A 353 38.31 3.86 -4.05
N GLY A 354 37.58 4.94 -4.34
CA GLY A 354 38.08 6.08 -5.11
C GLY A 354 38.22 5.81 -6.61
N THR A 355 37.71 4.68 -7.11
CA THR A 355 37.83 4.30 -8.52
C THR A 355 36.50 4.30 -9.25
N ILE A 356 36.58 4.51 -10.56
CA ILE A 356 35.51 4.20 -11.51
C ILE A 356 35.95 2.96 -12.27
N LYS A 357 35.05 2.05 -12.52
CA LYS A 357 35.31 0.83 -13.30
C LYS A 357 34.37 0.75 -14.49
N LEU A 358 34.90 0.29 -15.61
CA LEU A 358 34.15 0.05 -16.84
C LEU A 358 34.12 -1.46 -17.10
N TRP A 359 32.92 -1.97 -17.33
CA TRP A 359 32.64 -3.40 -17.43
C TRP A 359 31.93 -3.73 -18.75
N LYS A 360 32.21 -4.92 -19.29
CA LYS A 360 31.27 -5.56 -20.20
C LYS A 360 30.12 -6.19 -19.43
N LEU A 361 29.00 -6.45 -20.12
CA LEU A 361 27.81 -7.03 -19.49
C LEU A 361 27.98 -8.54 -19.14
N ASP A 362 29.00 -9.20 -19.68
CA ASP A 362 29.39 -10.56 -19.29
C ASP A 362 30.17 -10.62 -17.96
N GLY A 363 30.48 -9.46 -17.35
CA GLY A 363 31.20 -9.35 -16.10
C GLY A 363 32.69 -9.03 -16.24
N GLN A 364 33.23 -8.96 -17.47
CA GLN A 364 34.66 -8.63 -17.69
C GLN A 364 34.93 -7.17 -17.34
N LEU A 365 35.90 -6.96 -16.44
CA LEU A 365 36.43 -5.62 -16.16
C LEU A 365 37.32 -5.15 -17.33
N LEU A 366 36.88 -4.11 -18.02
CA LEU A 366 37.64 -3.53 -19.12
C LEU A 366 38.68 -2.52 -18.64
N LYS A 367 38.30 -1.63 -17.71
CA LYS A 367 39.14 -0.52 -17.30
C LYS A 367 38.87 -0.09 -15.88
N THR A 368 39.91 0.36 -15.18
CA THR A 368 39.81 1.07 -13.91
C THR A 368 40.35 2.47 -14.09
N PHE A 369 39.53 3.48 -13.82
CA PHE A 369 39.92 4.88 -13.84
C PHE A 369 40.37 5.27 -12.44
N LYS A 370 41.60 5.71 -12.33
CA LYS A 370 42.22 6.19 -11.08
C LYS A 370 42.48 7.69 -11.22
N GLY A 371 42.27 8.44 -10.14
CA GLY A 371 42.49 9.88 -10.13
C GLY A 371 41.66 10.66 -9.13
N HIS A 372 40.61 10.06 -8.60
CA HIS A 372 39.98 10.56 -7.37
C HIS A 372 40.77 10.10 -6.15
N THR A 373 40.81 10.94 -5.11
CA THR A 373 41.54 10.71 -3.87
C THR A 373 40.62 10.32 -2.70
N ALA A 374 39.31 10.32 -2.93
CA ALA A 374 38.29 9.89 -1.98
C ALA A 374 37.17 9.15 -2.71
N SER A 375 36.18 8.66 -1.95
CA SER A 375 35.03 7.91 -2.46
C SER A 375 34.37 8.59 -3.66
N VAL A 376 34.14 7.84 -4.74
CA VAL A 376 33.40 8.30 -5.94
C VAL A 376 31.91 7.98 -5.72
N TRP A 377 31.07 9.00 -5.75
CA TRP A 377 29.64 8.88 -5.43
C TRP A 377 28.72 8.88 -6.63
N GLY A 378 29.17 9.46 -7.73
CA GLY A 378 28.41 9.50 -8.96
C GLY A 378 29.27 9.20 -10.19
N VAL A 379 28.70 8.53 -11.15
CA VAL A 379 29.25 8.34 -12.51
C VAL A 379 28.09 8.45 -13.49
N ALA A 380 28.34 9.06 -14.65
CA ALA A 380 27.40 9.14 -15.74
C ALA A 380 28.13 9.10 -17.08
N PHE A 381 27.59 8.38 -18.06
CA PHE A 381 27.98 8.49 -19.46
C PHE A 381 27.35 9.73 -20.09
N ASN A 382 28.04 10.32 -21.02
CA ASN A 382 27.40 11.28 -21.90
C ASN A 382 26.56 10.55 -22.98
N PRO A 383 25.60 11.24 -23.63
CA PRO A 383 24.65 10.58 -24.54
C PRO A 383 25.28 9.92 -25.79
N ASP A 384 26.47 10.33 -26.20
CA ASP A 384 27.22 9.69 -27.30
C ASP A 384 28.08 8.50 -26.84
N GLY A 385 28.14 8.23 -25.52
CA GLY A 385 28.90 7.14 -24.92
C GLY A 385 30.43 7.29 -24.96
N GLN A 386 30.95 8.45 -25.40
CA GLN A 386 32.39 8.67 -25.55
C GLN A 386 33.07 9.19 -24.29
N PHE A 387 32.29 9.81 -23.39
CA PHE A 387 32.80 10.42 -22.18
C PHE A 387 32.08 9.92 -20.95
N LEU A 388 32.74 10.02 -19.80
CA LEU A 388 32.18 9.80 -18.48
C LEU A 388 32.43 11.02 -17.60
N ALA A 389 31.45 11.39 -16.79
CA ALA A 389 31.64 12.31 -15.69
C ALA A 389 31.57 11.58 -14.37
N SER A 390 32.32 12.03 -13.38
CA SER A 390 32.35 11.47 -12.04
C SER A 390 32.41 12.54 -10.96
N THR A 391 31.79 12.25 -9.83
CA THR A 391 31.76 13.10 -8.64
C THR A 391 32.34 12.37 -7.44
N SER A 392 33.07 13.11 -6.59
CA SER A 392 33.73 12.50 -5.44
C SER A 392 33.70 13.39 -4.20
N TRP A 393 33.92 12.77 -3.09
CA TRP A 393 34.16 13.40 -1.79
C TRP A 393 35.52 14.10 -1.74
N ASP A 394 36.39 13.92 -2.75
CA ASP A 394 37.59 14.73 -2.91
C ASP A 394 37.26 16.16 -3.37
N LYS A 395 36.01 16.56 -3.40
CA LYS A 395 35.51 17.89 -3.78
C LYS A 395 35.76 18.25 -5.25
N THR A 396 35.90 17.21 -6.09
CA THR A 396 36.09 17.39 -7.53
C THR A 396 35.01 16.68 -8.36
N VAL A 397 34.76 17.24 -9.53
CA VAL A 397 34.07 16.57 -10.63
C VAL A 397 35.10 16.33 -11.73
N LYS A 398 35.17 15.14 -12.29
CA LYS A 398 36.12 14.78 -13.32
C LYS A 398 35.41 14.32 -14.58
N LEU A 399 35.97 14.73 -15.72
CA LEU A 399 35.53 14.34 -17.07
C LEU A 399 36.60 13.43 -17.68
N TRP A 400 36.18 12.27 -18.14
CA TRP A 400 37.05 11.22 -18.70
C TRP A 400 36.61 10.86 -20.10
N LYS A 401 37.56 10.50 -20.97
CA LYS A 401 37.25 9.73 -22.18
C LYS A 401 36.91 8.28 -21.77
N ARG A 402 36.07 7.62 -22.54
CA ARG A 402 35.77 6.19 -22.40
C ARG A 402 37.05 5.31 -22.41
N SER A 403 38.08 5.74 -23.07
CA SER A 403 39.40 5.10 -23.08
C SER A 403 40.15 5.13 -21.74
N GLY A 404 39.67 5.91 -20.76
CA GLY A 404 40.29 6.08 -19.43
C GLY A 404 41.15 7.30 -19.29
N GLN A 405 41.31 8.12 -20.32
CA GLN A 405 42.06 9.37 -20.25
C GLN A 405 41.27 10.40 -19.46
N LEU A 406 41.90 10.95 -18.41
CA LEU A 406 41.36 12.11 -17.71
C LEU A 406 41.47 13.33 -18.59
N LEU A 407 40.37 13.96 -18.92
CA LEU A 407 40.31 15.17 -19.75
C LEU A 407 40.32 16.42 -18.88
N ARG A 408 39.55 16.43 -17.80
CA ARG A 408 39.33 17.59 -16.95
C ARG A 408 39.05 17.24 -15.52
N THR A 409 39.48 18.16 -14.64
CA THR A 409 39.12 18.17 -13.23
C THR A 409 38.54 19.54 -12.91
N PHE A 410 37.27 19.55 -12.46
CA PHE A 410 36.64 20.72 -11.90
C PHE A 410 36.89 20.71 -10.40
N GLN A 411 37.68 21.65 -9.89
CA GLN A 411 38.18 21.72 -8.52
C GLN A 411 38.13 23.15 -7.97
N GLY A 412 38.48 23.31 -6.71
CA GLY A 412 38.43 24.60 -5.99
C GLY A 412 37.13 24.82 -5.22
N TYR A 413 36.37 23.75 -4.99
CA TYR A 413 35.15 23.77 -4.20
C TYR A 413 35.38 23.41 -2.74
N LYS A 414 34.57 23.96 -1.85
CA LYS A 414 34.69 23.71 -0.40
C LYS A 414 33.93 22.43 0.03
N ALA A 415 32.87 22.07 -0.67
CA ALA A 415 32.00 20.93 -0.32
C ALA A 415 32.17 19.78 -1.32
N GLU A 416 31.83 18.60 -0.86
CA GLU A 416 31.86 17.34 -1.59
C GLU A 416 30.75 17.27 -2.63
N PHE A 417 30.97 16.45 -3.67
CA PHE A 417 29.97 16.19 -4.73
C PHE A 417 29.41 14.79 -4.61
N LEU A 418 28.08 14.64 -4.88
CA LEU A 418 27.36 13.39 -4.76
C LEU A 418 27.00 12.79 -6.11
N ARG A 419 26.06 13.35 -6.85
CA ARG A 419 25.58 12.81 -8.12
C ARG A 419 25.97 13.71 -9.28
N VAL A 420 26.05 13.09 -10.45
CA VAL A 420 26.35 13.78 -11.71
C VAL A 420 25.40 13.28 -12.79
N ALA A 421 25.04 14.16 -13.70
CA ALA A 421 24.26 13.84 -14.90
C ALA A 421 24.73 14.68 -16.08
N PHE A 422 24.68 14.12 -17.28
CA PHE A 422 24.79 14.88 -18.52
C PHE A 422 23.41 15.32 -18.98
N SER A 423 23.34 16.49 -19.64
CA SER A 423 22.14 16.83 -20.39
C SER A 423 21.97 15.88 -21.59
N PRO A 424 20.74 15.52 -22.00
CA PRO A 424 20.48 14.65 -23.14
C PRO A 424 21.05 15.17 -24.48
N ASP A 425 21.23 16.51 -24.62
CA ASP A 425 21.95 17.12 -25.77
C ASP A 425 23.48 16.99 -25.66
N GLY A 426 23.99 16.43 -24.57
CA GLY A 426 25.40 16.22 -24.31
C GLY A 426 26.23 17.49 -24.06
N GLN A 427 25.59 18.65 -23.92
CA GLN A 427 26.28 19.93 -23.81
C GLN A 427 26.69 20.32 -22.40
N LEU A 428 25.92 19.86 -21.41
CA LEU A 428 26.07 20.24 -20.01
C LEU A 428 26.37 19.05 -19.11
N ILE A 429 27.11 19.33 -18.04
CA ILE A 429 27.35 18.46 -16.90
C ILE A 429 26.70 19.14 -15.67
N ALA A 430 25.85 18.46 -14.97
CA ALA A 430 25.28 18.90 -13.69
C ALA A 430 25.80 18.04 -12.56
N ALA A 431 26.21 18.63 -11.44
CA ALA A 431 26.57 17.87 -10.24
C ALA A 431 26.01 18.51 -8.99
N THR A 432 25.54 17.66 -8.08
CA THR A 432 25.01 18.04 -6.76
C THR A 432 26.10 18.06 -5.72
N SER A 433 25.99 18.99 -4.78
CA SER A 433 26.97 19.24 -3.74
C SER A 433 26.34 19.26 -2.34
N LEU A 434 27.12 18.88 -1.34
CA LEU A 434 26.74 18.98 0.08
C LEU A 434 26.53 20.42 0.56
N ASP A 435 26.92 21.43 -0.26
CA ASP A 435 26.63 22.84 0.03
C ASP A 435 25.16 23.26 -0.33
N GLY A 436 24.33 22.29 -0.72
CA GLY A 436 22.94 22.54 -1.10
C GLY A 436 22.76 23.07 -2.52
N THR A 437 23.80 23.11 -3.34
CA THR A 437 23.72 23.64 -4.69
C THR A 437 23.87 22.57 -5.78
N VAL A 438 23.34 22.87 -6.97
CA VAL A 438 23.64 22.14 -8.20
C VAL A 438 24.54 23.02 -9.05
N LYS A 439 25.67 22.51 -9.48
CA LYS A 439 26.63 23.24 -10.32
C LYS A 439 26.58 22.69 -11.74
N LEU A 440 26.64 23.60 -12.72
CA LEU A 440 26.56 23.29 -14.15
C LEU A 440 27.84 23.69 -14.84
N TRP A 441 28.36 22.85 -15.71
CA TRP A 441 29.50 23.13 -16.59
C TRP A 441 29.16 22.80 -18.04
N LYS A 442 29.74 23.52 -18.98
CA LYS A 442 29.78 23.09 -20.37
C LYS A 442 30.80 21.97 -20.53
N ARG A 443 30.43 20.89 -21.23
CA ARG A 443 31.32 19.76 -21.53
C ARG A 443 32.60 20.24 -22.25
N ASP A 444 32.45 21.08 -23.27
CA ASP A 444 33.52 21.48 -24.17
C ASP A 444 34.13 22.83 -23.80
N ALA A 445 33.91 23.37 -22.59
CA ALA A 445 34.50 24.65 -22.18
C ALA A 445 36.04 24.62 -22.30
N THR A 446 36.62 25.52 -23.02
CA THR A 446 38.07 25.71 -23.13
C THR A 446 38.56 26.62 -22.02
N GLY A 447 39.66 26.28 -21.32
CA GLY A 447 40.22 27.10 -20.23
C GLY A 447 40.96 26.24 -19.17
N SER A 448 41.56 26.91 -18.18
CA SER A 448 42.44 26.33 -17.16
C SER A 448 41.77 25.27 -16.30
N ALA A 449 42.54 24.47 -15.57
CA ALA A 449 42.09 23.40 -14.65
C ALA A 449 41.08 23.83 -13.56
N TYR A 450 40.87 25.12 -13.38
CA TYR A 450 39.90 25.75 -12.46
C TYR A 450 38.64 26.26 -13.16
N ALA A 451 38.06 25.52 -14.10
CA ALA A 451 36.86 25.98 -14.79
C ALA A 451 35.71 26.26 -13.81
N LYS A 452 35.39 27.55 -13.65
CA LYS A 452 34.20 27.96 -12.87
C LYS A 452 32.93 27.31 -13.47
N PRO A 453 31.94 26.98 -12.64
CA PRO A 453 30.67 26.51 -13.18
C PRO A 453 30.05 27.60 -14.07
N LEU A 454 29.45 27.18 -15.17
CA LEU A 454 28.63 28.06 -16.01
C LEU A 454 27.53 28.71 -15.17
N GLN A 455 26.92 27.91 -14.29
CA GLN A 455 25.90 28.37 -13.39
C GLN A 455 25.92 27.54 -12.09
N THR A 456 25.55 28.15 -10.96
CA THR A 456 25.29 27.52 -9.69
C THR A 456 23.82 27.76 -9.34
N LEU A 457 23.05 26.67 -9.22
CA LEU A 457 21.66 26.70 -8.86
C LEU A 457 21.57 26.64 -7.33
N GLN A 458 21.05 27.70 -6.73
CA GLN A 458 20.92 27.87 -5.28
C GLN A 458 19.44 27.85 -4.90
N GLY A 459 19.08 27.14 -3.86
CA GLY A 459 17.69 27.11 -3.39
C GLY A 459 17.36 25.97 -2.42
N HIS A 460 18.14 24.87 -2.39
CA HIS A 460 18.01 23.88 -1.36
C HIS A 460 18.62 24.37 -0.04
N THR A 461 17.98 24.02 1.08
CA THR A 461 18.42 24.38 2.44
C THR A 461 19.18 23.25 3.14
N GLY A 462 19.22 22.06 2.55
CA GLY A 462 20.01 20.91 2.93
C GLY A 462 20.86 20.42 1.77
N TRP A 463 21.58 19.31 1.93
CA TRP A 463 22.43 18.75 0.89
C TRP A 463 21.65 18.53 -0.41
N ALA A 464 22.16 19.01 -1.53
CA ALA A 464 21.66 18.63 -2.83
C ALA A 464 22.24 17.25 -3.18
N ILE A 465 21.37 16.25 -3.43
CA ILE A 465 21.77 14.84 -3.49
C ILE A 465 21.61 14.26 -4.88
N GLY A 466 20.39 14.17 -5.40
CA GLY A 466 20.11 13.66 -6.74
C GLY A 466 19.97 14.76 -7.78
N VAL A 467 20.32 14.45 -9.02
CA VAL A 467 20.12 15.35 -10.18
C VAL A 467 19.75 14.55 -11.41
N ALA A 468 18.79 15.05 -12.18
CA ALA A 468 18.40 14.50 -13.47
C ALA A 468 18.00 15.63 -14.42
N PHE A 469 18.29 15.47 -15.70
CA PHE A 469 17.77 16.34 -16.78
C PHE A 469 16.47 15.77 -17.36
N SER A 470 15.57 16.63 -17.77
CA SER A 470 14.46 16.23 -18.63
C SER A 470 14.96 15.81 -20.02
N PRO A 471 14.24 14.91 -20.72
CA PRO A 471 14.66 14.41 -22.03
C PRO A 471 14.91 15.48 -23.07
N ASP A 472 14.25 16.62 -22.96
CA ASP A 472 14.40 17.79 -23.85
C ASP A 472 15.55 18.74 -23.43
N SER A 473 16.30 18.40 -22.37
CA SER A 473 17.35 19.27 -21.79
C SER A 473 16.86 20.64 -21.29
N GLN A 474 15.53 20.87 -21.16
CA GLN A 474 15.01 22.17 -20.75
C GLN A 474 14.80 22.30 -19.26
N THR A 475 14.71 21.18 -18.55
CA THR A 475 14.43 21.17 -17.11
C THR A 475 15.47 20.31 -16.39
N ILE A 476 15.90 20.77 -15.22
CA ILE A 476 16.68 19.98 -14.26
C ILE A 476 15.82 19.71 -13.06
N ALA A 477 15.80 18.47 -12.58
CA ALA A 477 15.27 18.11 -11.27
C ALA A 477 16.43 17.85 -10.31
N SER A 478 16.36 18.43 -9.12
CA SER A 478 17.29 18.14 -8.03
C SER A 478 16.54 17.72 -6.77
N SER A 479 17.06 16.74 -6.07
CA SER A 479 16.53 16.26 -4.79
C SER A 479 17.47 16.58 -3.63
N SER A 480 16.93 16.72 -2.43
CA SER A 480 17.69 17.19 -1.27
C SER A 480 17.28 16.54 0.04
N GLU A 481 18.21 16.61 1.00
CA GLU A 481 17.96 16.33 2.41
C GLU A 481 16.88 17.23 3.02
N ASP A 482 16.63 18.42 2.44
CA ASP A 482 15.57 19.35 2.82
C ASP A 482 14.15 18.81 2.53
N LYS A 483 14.03 17.56 2.10
CA LYS A 483 12.77 16.83 1.81
C LYS A 483 12.04 17.36 0.56
N THR A 484 12.71 18.13 -0.29
CA THR A 484 12.11 18.70 -1.49
C THR A 484 12.77 18.18 -2.77
N VAL A 485 11.99 18.16 -3.84
CA VAL A 485 12.50 18.15 -5.21
C VAL A 485 12.30 19.54 -5.79
N LYS A 486 13.35 20.12 -6.38
CA LYS A 486 13.26 21.41 -7.07
C LYS A 486 13.43 21.21 -8.56
N LEU A 487 12.62 21.93 -9.32
CA LEU A 487 12.75 22.02 -10.77
C LEU A 487 13.34 23.37 -11.16
N TRP A 488 14.30 23.28 -12.07
CA TRP A 488 15.00 24.42 -12.64
C TRP A 488 14.75 24.40 -14.14
N GLN A 489 14.08 25.44 -14.65
CA GLN A 489 13.72 25.54 -16.05
C GLN A 489 14.70 26.47 -16.77
N ARG A 490 15.14 26.05 -17.95
CA ARG A 490 15.99 26.84 -18.81
C ARG A 490 15.19 27.97 -19.46
N ASP A 491 15.61 29.21 -19.25
CA ASP A 491 15.02 30.37 -19.91
C ASP A 491 15.44 30.38 -21.38
N SER A 492 14.50 30.53 -22.28
CA SER A 492 14.75 30.54 -23.74
C SER A 492 15.50 31.78 -24.21
N LYS A 493 15.51 32.87 -23.43
CA LYS A 493 16.16 34.15 -23.81
C LYS A 493 17.65 34.16 -23.52
N ASP A 494 18.07 33.66 -22.35
CA ASP A 494 19.46 33.73 -21.88
C ASP A 494 20.12 32.38 -21.65
N GLY A 495 19.33 31.28 -21.75
CA GLY A 495 19.81 29.91 -21.53
C GLY A 495 20.11 29.57 -20.08
N ILE A 496 19.73 30.41 -19.12
CA ILE A 496 19.97 30.26 -17.69
C ILE A 496 18.87 29.44 -17.06
N TYR A 497 19.22 28.47 -16.21
CA TYR A 497 18.26 27.71 -15.45
C TYR A 497 17.81 28.48 -14.21
N ARG A 498 16.51 28.68 -14.06
CA ARG A 498 15.90 29.33 -12.89
C ARG A 498 14.99 28.40 -12.14
N GLN A 499 14.93 28.53 -10.81
CA GLN A 499 13.99 27.75 -10.03
C GLN A 499 12.56 28.04 -10.49
N TYR A 500 11.90 26.99 -10.96
CA TYR A 500 10.54 27.04 -11.50
C TYR A 500 9.53 26.50 -10.50
N LYS A 501 9.83 25.36 -9.85
CA LYS A 501 8.94 24.69 -8.92
C LYS A 501 9.68 24.02 -7.76
N THR A 502 8.93 23.78 -6.67
CA THR A 502 9.37 22.98 -5.53
C THR A 502 8.29 21.96 -5.20
N PHE A 503 8.63 20.70 -5.17
CA PHE A 503 7.75 19.62 -4.76
C PHE A 503 7.99 19.29 -3.31
N THR A 504 6.91 19.31 -2.52
CA THR A 504 6.90 18.98 -1.08
C THR A 504 5.96 17.82 -0.83
N GLY A 505 6.25 17.00 0.18
CA GLY A 505 5.37 15.88 0.53
C GLY A 505 6.09 14.61 1.00
N HIS A 506 7.42 14.51 0.82
CA HIS A 506 8.22 13.52 1.54
C HIS A 506 8.44 13.98 2.99
N SER A 507 8.45 13.02 3.92
CA SER A 507 8.67 13.29 5.34
C SER A 507 10.14 13.26 5.75
N ALA A 508 11.01 12.72 4.89
CA ALA A 508 12.47 12.64 5.10
C ALA A 508 13.23 13.02 3.83
N GLY A 509 14.56 13.09 3.92
CA GLY A 509 15.46 13.47 2.82
C GLY A 509 15.25 12.63 1.56
N ILE A 510 15.41 13.23 0.40
CA ILE A 510 15.20 12.60 -0.92
C ILE A 510 16.55 12.35 -1.56
N TRP A 511 16.85 11.07 -1.84
CA TRP A 511 18.17 10.65 -2.34
C TRP A 511 18.23 10.41 -3.83
N GLY A 512 17.15 9.91 -4.40
CA GLY A 512 17.06 9.65 -5.85
C GLY A 512 16.01 10.53 -6.52
N VAL A 513 16.28 10.98 -7.73
CA VAL A 513 15.32 11.65 -8.60
C VAL A 513 15.57 11.21 -10.04
N ALA A 514 14.50 10.95 -10.78
CA ALA A 514 14.55 10.57 -12.20
C ALA A 514 13.38 11.15 -12.96
N PHE A 515 13.59 11.51 -14.22
CA PHE A 515 12.53 11.82 -15.18
C PHE A 515 12.05 10.56 -15.89
N SER A 516 10.77 10.49 -16.18
CA SER A 516 10.25 9.52 -17.14
C SER A 516 10.74 9.86 -18.56
N PRO A 517 10.87 8.85 -19.45
CA PRO A 517 11.32 9.06 -20.83
C PRO A 517 10.48 10.06 -21.64
N ASP A 518 9.19 10.20 -21.30
CA ASP A 518 8.28 11.19 -21.90
C ASP A 518 8.41 12.60 -21.28
N GLY A 519 9.26 12.76 -20.24
CA GLY A 519 9.48 14.04 -19.55
C GLY A 519 8.30 14.53 -18.71
N GLN A 520 7.19 13.79 -18.64
CA GLN A 520 5.97 14.27 -17.99
C GLN A 520 5.88 13.88 -16.51
N THR A 521 6.64 12.87 -16.10
CA THR A 521 6.62 12.33 -14.73
C THR A 521 8.01 12.37 -14.09
N ILE A 522 8.05 12.68 -12.81
CA ILE A 522 9.27 12.63 -12.00
C ILE A 522 9.07 11.61 -10.91
N ALA A 523 10.03 10.71 -10.71
CA ALA A 523 10.10 9.81 -9.57
C ALA A 523 11.10 10.35 -8.55
N SER A 524 10.76 10.28 -7.26
CA SER A 524 11.65 10.63 -6.15
C SER A 524 11.70 9.53 -5.12
N ALA A 525 12.91 9.12 -4.71
CA ALA A 525 13.17 8.10 -3.71
C ALA A 525 13.65 8.73 -2.40
N SER A 526 13.05 8.33 -1.27
CA SER A 526 13.27 9.01 0.00
C SER A 526 13.62 8.05 1.14
N LEU A 527 14.29 8.62 2.14
CA LEU A 527 14.53 7.99 3.44
C LEU A 527 13.23 7.74 4.22
N ASP A 528 12.08 8.30 3.78
CA ASP A 528 10.76 7.97 4.33
C ASP A 528 10.23 6.60 3.85
N LYS A 529 11.07 5.80 3.17
CA LYS A 529 10.77 4.46 2.66
C LYS A 529 9.78 4.43 1.49
N THR A 530 9.48 5.58 0.92
CA THR A 530 8.55 5.68 -0.20
C THR A 530 9.22 6.22 -1.47
N ILE A 531 8.61 5.90 -2.60
CA ILE A 531 8.86 6.56 -3.86
C ILE A 531 7.61 7.35 -4.20
N LYS A 532 7.77 8.62 -4.55
CA LYS A 532 6.65 9.42 -5.04
C LYS A 532 6.81 9.71 -6.51
N LEU A 533 5.70 9.64 -7.22
CA LEU A 533 5.58 10.03 -8.61
C LEU A 533 4.86 11.37 -8.68
N TRP A 534 5.42 12.28 -9.45
CA TRP A 534 4.95 13.65 -9.59
C TRP A 534 4.73 13.97 -11.06
N ASN A 535 3.69 14.70 -11.36
CA ASN A 535 3.57 15.38 -12.65
C ASN A 535 4.56 16.54 -12.71
N ILE A 536 4.98 16.93 -13.90
CA ILE A 536 5.89 18.07 -14.10
C ILE A 536 5.32 19.39 -13.53
N ASP A 537 3.99 19.50 -13.42
CA ASP A 537 3.32 20.64 -12.80
C ASP A 537 3.40 20.66 -11.26
N GLY A 538 3.97 19.64 -10.63
CA GLY A 538 4.10 19.48 -9.18
C GLY A 538 2.97 18.71 -8.52
N THR A 539 1.98 18.27 -9.28
CA THR A 539 0.91 17.41 -8.75
C THR A 539 1.47 16.05 -8.39
N ALA A 540 1.32 15.64 -7.13
CA ALA A 540 1.69 14.30 -6.73
C ALA A 540 0.70 13.29 -7.30
N LEU A 541 1.21 12.36 -8.11
CA LEU A 541 0.40 11.35 -8.81
C LEU A 541 0.20 10.09 -7.97
N ARG A 542 1.27 9.64 -7.29
CA ARG A 542 1.25 8.34 -6.63
C ARG A 542 2.37 8.22 -5.61
N THR A 543 2.12 7.45 -4.54
CA THR A 543 3.14 7.03 -3.59
C THR A 543 3.25 5.52 -3.65
N LEU A 544 4.43 5.01 -4.05
CA LEU A 544 4.75 3.60 -4.08
C LEU A 544 5.28 3.21 -2.70
N LYS A 545 4.56 2.33 -2.04
CA LYS A 545 4.87 1.82 -0.71
C LYS A 545 5.19 0.32 -0.80
N GLY A 546 6.10 -0.16 0.07
CA GLY A 546 6.51 -1.56 0.10
C GLY A 546 7.97 -1.74 0.50
N HIS A 547 8.81 -0.72 0.36
CA HIS A 547 10.13 -0.74 0.98
C HIS A 547 10.00 -0.75 2.50
N SER A 548 10.65 -1.71 3.15
CA SER A 548 10.70 -1.79 4.62
C SER A 548 11.72 -0.83 5.22
N ALA A 549 12.66 -0.36 4.40
CA ALA A 549 13.78 0.50 4.80
C ALA A 549 14.00 1.64 3.80
N LEU A 550 15.04 2.45 4.02
CA LEU A 550 15.38 3.65 3.26
C LEU A 550 15.54 3.37 1.77
N VAL A 551 15.01 4.23 0.88
CA VAL A 551 15.16 4.12 -0.57
C VAL A 551 16.21 5.11 -1.04
N TRP A 552 17.26 4.58 -1.71
CA TRP A 552 18.42 5.35 -2.15
C TRP A 552 18.35 5.76 -3.61
N GLY A 553 17.87 4.86 -4.48
CA GLY A 553 17.85 5.07 -5.91
C GLY A 553 16.53 4.73 -6.54
N VAL A 554 16.18 5.46 -7.60
CA VAL A 554 15.01 5.20 -8.45
C VAL A 554 15.34 5.60 -9.88
N THR A 555 14.88 4.79 -10.83
CA THR A 555 14.99 5.08 -12.26
C THR A 555 13.77 4.54 -13.01
N PHE A 556 13.44 5.15 -14.13
CA PHE A 556 12.46 4.61 -15.08
C PHE A 556 13.16 3.70 -16.09
N SER A 557 12.46 2.69 -16.57
CA SER A 557 12.89 1.97 -17.76
C SER A 557 12.75 2.89 -18.98
N PRO A 558 13.70 2.85 -19.94
CA PRO A 558 13.62 3.65 -21.18
C PRO A 558 12.35 3.40 -22.00
N ASP A 559 11.79 2.19 -21.99
CA ASP A 559 10.50 1.85 -22.62
C ASP A 559 9.27 2.36 -21.84
N SER A 560 9.49 3.03 -20.72
CA SER A 560 8.45 3.52 -19.81
C SER A 560 7.53 2.43 -19.23
N SER A 561 7.92 1.16 -19.27
CA SER A 561 7.04 0.06 -18.81
C SER A 561 7.10 -0.17 -17.30
N PHE A 562 8.22 0.17 -16.65
CA PHE A 562 8.40 -0.02 -15.21
C PHE A 562 9.30 1.04 -14.57
N ILE A 563 9.32 1.01 -13.25
CA ILE A 563 10.24 1.78 -12.40
C ILE A 563 11.06 0.77 -11.60
N ALA A 564 12.37 0.98 -11.51
CA ALA A 564 13.26 0.21 -10.65
C ALA A 564 13.71 1.06 -9.46
N SER A 565 13.80 0.45 -8.29
CA SER A 565 14.25 1.12 -7.06
C SER A 565 15.16 0.25 -6.21
N ALA A 566 16.02 0.89 -5.45
CA ALA A 566 17.01 0.26 -4.59
C ALA A 566 16.99 0.87 -3.18
N GLY A 567 17.20 0.03 -2.16
CA GLY A 567 17.13 0.45 -0.76
C GLY A 567 18.02 -0.35 0.18
N THR A 568 18.01 0.04 1.47
CA THR A 568 18.81 -0.61 2.51
C THR A 568 18.37 -2.03 2.84
N GLU A 569 17.25 -2.49 2.34
CA GLU A 569 16.76 -3.88 2.53
C GLU A 569 17.42 -4.92 1.61
N ASN A 570 18.53 -4.58 0.96
CA ASN A 570 19.34 -5.45 0.09
C ASN A 570 18.62 -5.95 -1.16
N VAL A 571 17.51 -5.32 -1.57
CA VAL A 571 16.70 -5.76 -2.71
C VAL A 571 16.56 -4.64 -3.75
N VAL A 572 16.35 -5.06 -5.00
CA VAL A 572 15.82 -4.21 -6.05
C VAL A 572 14.35 -4.53 -6.22
N ARG A 573 13.50 -3.50 -6.29
CA ARG A 573 12.06 -3.66 -6.54
C ARG A 573 11.68 -3.09 -7.88
N LEU A 574 10.78 -3.79 -8.56
CA LEU A 574 10.19 -3.34 -9.81
C LEU A 574 8.72 -2.98 -9.60
N TRP A 575 8.35 -1.81 -10.09
CA TRP A 575 7.03 -1.22 -9.92
C TRP A 575 6.39 -0.94 -11.27
N GLN A 576 5.09 -1.13 -11.34
CA GLN A 576 4.33 -0.67 -12.51
C GLN A 576 4.34 0.86 -12.55
N LYS A 577 4.70 1.45 -13.70
CA LYS A 577 4.62 2.91 -13.91
C LYS A 577 3.22 3.43 -13.65
N GLU A 578 2.20 2.74 -14.17
CA GLU A 578 0.79 3.07 -13.98
C GLU A 578 0.03 1.89 -13.36
N ASN A 579 -0.87 2.18 -12.45
CA ASN A 579 -1.83 1.19 -11.99
C ASN A 579 -3.01 1.17 -12.97
N PRO A 580 -3.30 0.05 -13.66
CA PRO A 580 -4.33 0.00 -14.68
C PRO A 580 -5.76 0.10 -14.11
N PHE A 581 -5.93 -0.09 -12.81
CA PHE A 581 -7.23 -0.10 -12.12
C PHE A 581 -7.56 1.22 -11.46
N GLN A 582 -6.54 1.98 -11.05
CA GLN A 582 -6.74 3.24 -10.33
C GLN A 582 -5.66 4.26 -10.62
N LYS A 583 -6.04 5.54 -10.55
CA LYS A 583 -5.12 6.67 -10.56
C LYS A 583 -5.41 7.54 -9.34
N SER A 584 -4.45 7.66 -8.44
CA SER A 584 -4.54 8.49 -7.24
C SER A 584 -3.85 9.83 -7.48
N ILE A 585 -4.47 10.91 -7.04
CA ILE A 585 -3.99 12.29 -7.19
C ILE A 585 -4.14 12.97 -5.84
N ILE A 586 -3.06 13.53 -5.30
CA ILE A 586 -3.15 14.43 -4.14
C ILE A 586 -3.73 15.75 -4.65
N ALA A 587 -5.05 15.86 -4.61
CA ALA A 587 -5.76 16.94 -5.26
C ALA A 587 -5.74 18.24 -4.46
N HIS A 588 -5.79 18.17 -3.16
CA HIS A 588 -5.89 19.30 -2.24
C HIS A 588 -4.93 19.16 -1.07
N LYS A 589 -4.74 20.24 -0.30
CA LYS A 589 -3.99 20.22 0.97
C LYS A 589 -4.83 19.71 2.14
N ASN A 590 -6.16 19.82 2.01
CA ASN A 590 -7.16 19.37 2.97
C ASN A 590 -8.13 18.42 2.28
N GLY A 591 -8.92 17.67 3.07
CA GLY A 591 -9.88 16.68 2.55
C GLY A 591 -10.80 17.19 1.45
N ILE A 592 -11.14 16.33 0.51
CA ILE A 592 -12.07 16.61 -0.59
C ILE A 592 -13.50 16.44 -0.05
N TRP A 593 -14.30 17.49 -0.15
CA TRP A 593 -15.67 17.49 0.35
C TRP A 593 -16.71 17.14 -0.70
N SER A 594 -16.56 17.71 -1.88
CA SER A 594 -17.46 17.43 -2.98
C SER A 594 -16.68 17.18 -4.26
N LEU A 595 -17.25 16.36 -5.11
CA LEU A 595 -16.79 16.12 -6.47
C LEU A 595 -17.96 15.91 -7.43
N ASP A 596 -17.78 16.32 -8.66
CA ASP A 596 -18.75 16.11 -9.74
C ASP A 596 -18.03 15.92 -11.08
N ILE A 597 -18.70 15.30 -12.05
CA ILE A 597 -18.12 14.93 -13.35
C ILE A 597 -18.98 15.53 -14.44
N THR A 598 -18.35 16.15 -15.45
CA THR A 598 -19.07 16.66 -16.62
C THR A 598 -19.79 15.56 -17.40
N SER A 599 -20.89 15.92 -18.06
CA SER A 599 -21.70 14.99 -18.85
C SER A 599 -20.96 14.30 -20.00
N ASP A 600 -19.90 14.93 -20.52
CA ASP A 600 -18.99 14.36 -21.50
C ASP A 600 -17.89 13.46 -20.89
N SER A 601 -17.89 13.27 -19.56
CA SER A 601 -16.89 12.50 -18.82
C SER A 601 -15.44 13.00 -18.96
N SER A 602 -15.24 14.23 -19.44
CA SER A 602 -13.90 14.77 -19.72
C SER A 602 -13.24 15.46 -18.53
N THR A 603 -14.06 16.06 -17.66
CA THR A 603 -13.61 16.94 -16.58
C THR A 603 -14.23 16.53 -15.24
N ILE A 604 -13.40 16.51 -14.20
CA ILE A 604 -13.82 16.26 -12.83
C ILE A 604 -13.59 17.57 -12.04
N ALA A 605 -14.60 17.99 -11.28
CA ALA A 605 -14.46 19.08 -10.32
C ALA A 605 -14.30 18.53 -8.92
N THR A 606 -13.46 19.15 -8.11
CA THR A 606 -13.31 18.84 -6.68
C THR A 606 -13.27 20.11 -5.85
N SER A 607 -13.84 20.07 -4.66
CA SER A 607 -13.77 21.13 -3.67
C SER A 607 -13.15 20.64 -2.36
N SER A 608 -12.59 21.56 -1.60
CA SER A 608 -11.91 21.28 -0.34
C SER A 608 -11.97 22.45 0.62
N HIS A 609 -11.72 22.21 1.88
CA HIS A 609 -11.59 23.23 2.94
C HIS A 609 -10.48 24.28 2.74
N GLU A 610 -9.77 24.27 1.63
CA GLU A 610 -8.69 25.22 1.33
C GLU A 610 -9.12 26.43 0.47
N ASN A 611 -10.40 26.79 0.48
CA ASN A 611 -10.98 27.89 -0.33
C ASN A 611 -10.81 27.69 -1.85
N THR A 612 -10.53 26.46 -2.29
CA THR A 612 -10.30 26.18 -3.71
C THR A 612 -11.21 25.10 -4.24
N ALA A 613 -11.67 25.29 -5.47
CA ALA A 613 -12.22 24.25 -6.31
C ALA A 613 -11.27 24.02 -7.49
N LYS A 614 -11.03 22.77 -7.85
CA LYS A 614 -10.10 22.41 -8.92
C LYS A 614 -10.79 21.57 -9.99
N LEU A 615 -10.42 21.82 -11.24
CA LEU A 615 -10.84 21.03 -12.39
C LEU A 615 -9.70 20.14 -12.85
N TRP A 616 -10.01 18.88 -13.05
CA TRP A 616 -9.08 17.84 -13.46
C TRP A 616 -9.52 17.22 -14.76
N SER A 617 -8.60 16.92 -15.65
CA SER A 617 -8.90 16.07 -16.79
C SER A 617 -9.13 14.62 -16.34
N ARG A 618 -9.78 13.81 -17.14
CA ARG A 618 -9.89 12.36 -16.98
C ARG A 618 -8.53 11.67 -16.76
N GLY A 619 -7.46 12.22 -17.36
CA GLY A 619 -6.08 11.76 -17.13
C GLY A 619 -5.46 12.23 -15.81
N GLY A 620 -6.17 12.97 -14.95
CA GLY A 620 -5.68 13.47 -13.67
C GLY A 620 -4.76 14.70 -13.77
N LYS A 621 -4.73 15.39 -14.92
CA LYS A 621 -4.02 16.66 -15.06
C LYS A 621 -4.88 17.80 -14.51
N LEU A 622 -4.31 18.67 -13.71
CA LEU A 622 -4.97 19.91 -13.27
C LEU A 622 -5.21 20.81 -14.48
N LEU A 623 -6.47 21.15 -14.73
CA LEU A 623 -6.87 22.04 -15.81
C LEU A 623 -7.02 23.48 -15.33
N LYS A 624 -7.68 23.66 -14.17
CA LYS A 624 -7.97 24.99 -13.63
C LYS A 624 -8.19 24.92 -12.13
N ALA A 625 -7.88 25.99 -11.43
CA ALA A 625 -8.22 26.18 -10.02
C ALA A 625 -9.01 27.47 -9.86
N PHE A 626 -10.08 27.40 -9.07
CA PHE A 626 -10.87 28.55 -8.65
C PHE A 626 -10.55 28.81 -7.19
N THR A 627 -10.23 30.05 -6.86
CA THR A 627 -9.96 30.47 -5.47
C THR A 627 -10.97 31.53 -5.09
N GLU A 628 -11.58 31.37 -3.93
CA GLU A 628 -12.46 32.39 -3.35
C GLU A 628 -11.73 33.16 -2.26
N PRO A 629 -11.84 34.49 -2.24
CA PRO A 629 -11.13 35.33 -1.30
C PRO A 629 -11.59 35.14 0.17
N ARG A 630 -12.81 34.71 0.36
CA ARG A 630 -13.43 34.47 1.66
C ARG A 630 -14.30 33.22 1.60
N GLY A 631 -14.21 32.38 2.65
CA GLY A 631 -15.02 31.18 2.83
C GLY A 631 -14.45 29.94 2.10
N THR A 632 -14.71 28.78 2.67
CA THR A 632 -14.33 27.46 2.17
C THR A 632 -15.32 27.04 1.07
N ILE A 633 -14.84 26.54 -0.06
CA ILE A 633 -15.73 25.95 -1.07
C ILE A 633 -16.00 24.50 -0.68
N PHE A 634 -17.20 24.19 -0.20
CA PHE A 634 -17.56 22.84 0.22
C PHE A 634 -18.35 22.06 -0.85
N GLU A 635 -19.00 22.72 -1.83
CA GLU A 635 -19.80 22.04 -2.85
C GLU A 635 -19.40 22.49 -4.26
N VAL A 636 -19.35 21.52 -5.18
CA VAL A 636 -19.20 21.74 -6.62
C VAL A 636 -20.25 20.93 -7.37
N SER A 637 -20.88 21.52 -8.37
CA SER A 637 -21.84 20.83 -9.24
C SER A 637 -21.81 21.40 -10.65
N PHE A 638 -21.78 20.53 -11.65
CA PHE A 638 -21.87 20.92 -13.06
C PHE A 638 -23.33 21.00 -13.53
N GLY A 639 -23.62 21.94 -14.42
CA GLY A 639 -24.82 21.89 -15.23
C GLY A 639 -24.72 20.83 -16.32
N ALA A 640 -25.87 20.41 -16.89
CA ALA A 640 -25.97 19.26 -17.79
C ALA A 640 -25.05 19.32 -19.04
N ASN A 641 -24.73 20.50 -19.54
CA ASN A 641 -23.80 20.67 -20.66
C ASN A 641 -22.33 20.81 -20.26
N GLY A 642 -22.00 20.67 -18.96
CA GLY A 642 -20.62 20.77 -18.41
C GLY A 642 -19.98 22.16 -18.52
N ASN A 643 -20.68 23.17 -19.04
CA ASN A 643 -20.14 24.52 -19.24
C ASN A 643 -20.33 25.43 -18.03
N LEU A 644 -21.31 25.14 -17.20
CA LEU A 644 -21.58 25.85 -15.96
C LEU A 644 -21.16 25.03 -14.76
N ILE A 645 -20.56 25.68 -13.79
CA ILE A 645 -20.19 25.09 -12.50
C ILE A 645 -20.74 25.96 -11.37
N ALA A 646 -21.47 25.36 -10.43
CA ALA A 646 -21.89 25.98 -9.21
C ALA A 646 -20.85 25.70 -8.11
N LEU A 647 -20.43 26.73 -7.41
CA LEU A 647 -19.50 26.68 -6.28
C LEU A 647 -20.22 27.19 -5.04
N GLY A 648 -20.53 26.30 -4.10
CA GLY A 648 -21.11 26.63 -2.80
C GLY A 648 -20.02 26.88 -1.76
N SER A 649 -20.13 27.98 -0.98
CA SER A 649 -19.17 28.34 0.05
C SER A 649 -19.82 28.57 1.41
N ASP A 650 -19.05 28.40 2.49
CA ASP A 650 -19.42 28.67 3.88
C ASP A 650 -19.64 30.18 4.15
N ALA A 651 -19.35 31.05 3.19
CA ALA A 651 -19.82 32.44 3.19
C ALA A 651 -21.30 32.56 2.75
N ASN A 652 -22.02 31.42 2.65
CA ASN A 652 -23.42 31.30 2.23
C ASN A 652 -23.69 31.84 0.83
N ILE A 653 -22.70 31.70 -0.02
CA ILE A 653 -22.71 32.21 -1.40
C ILE A 653 -22.57 31.05 -2.36
N ILE A 654 -23.44 30.99 -3.35
CA ILE A 654 -23.27 30.13 -4.50
C ILE A 654 -22.89 31.00 -5.70
N LYS A 655 -21.71 30.72 -6.26
CA LYS A 655 -21.24 31.35 -7.49
C LYS A 655 -21.42 30.42 -8.67
N LEU A 656 -22.17 30.85 -9.63
CA LEU A 656 -22.32 30.19 -10.93
C LEU A 656 -21.26 30.76 -11.86
N LYS A 657 -20.34 29.91 -12.31
CA LYS A 657 -19.22 30.29 -13.20
C LYS A 657 -19.28 29.48 -14.50
N LYS A 658 -18.81 30.09 -15.59
CA LYS A 658 -18.47 29.31 -16.77
C LYS A 658 -17.18 28.54 -16.52
N ARG A 659 -17.10 27.29 -16.98
CA ARG A 659 -15.90 26.46 -16.86
C ARG A 659 -14.65 27.21 -17.36
N ASP A 660 -14.74 27.85 -18.50
CA ASP A 660 -13.62 28.55 -19.15
C ASP A 660 -13.75 30.10 -19.11
N GLY A 661 -14.69 30.65 -18.34
CA GLY A 661 -15.01 32.06 -18.33
C GLY A 661 -15.28 32.70 -16.97
N PRO A 662 -15.89 33.89 -16.98
CA PRO A 662 -16.18 34.66 -15.78
C PRO A 662 -17.37 34.08 -14.98
N SER A 663 -17.61 34.65 -13.79
CA SER A 663 -18.86 34.41 -13.03
C SER A 663 -20.08 34.87 -13.81
N VAL A 664 -21.12 34.07 -13.80
CA VAL A 664 -22.40 34.33 -14.50
C VAL A 664 -23.41 34.90 -13.54
N ALA A 665 -23.46 34.38 -12.31
CA ALA A 665 -24.41 34.80 -11.29
C ALA A 665 -23.84 34.51 -9.90
N THR A 666 -24.36 35.21 -8.91
CA THR A 666 -24.08 34.99 -7.49
C THR A 666 -25.40 34.94 -6.74
N TYR A 667 -25.63 33.88 -5.98
CA TYR A 667 -26.78 33.71 -5.12
C TYR A 667 -26.29 33.72 -3.69
N LYS A 668 -26.95 34.48 -2.83
CA LYS A 668 -26.67 34.52 -1.40
C LYS A 668 -27.84 33.86 -0.68
N ASP A 669 -27.55 32.88 0.18
CA ASP A 669 -28.53 32.27 1.07
C ASP A 669 -29.02 33.35 2.07
N PRO A 670 -30.31 33.67 2.13
CA PRO A 670 -30.82 34.64 3.08
C PRO A 670 -30.76 34.15 4.53
N LEU A 671 -30.62 32.87 4.76
CA LEU A 671 -30.64 32.23 6.08
C LEU A 671 -29.23 31.93 6.65
N ASP A 672 -28.19 32.26 5.91
CA ASP A 672 -26.76 32.20 6.34
C ASP A 672 -26.26 30.84 6.85
N ASN A 673 -26.80 29.67 6.36
CA ASN A 673 -26.48 28.33 6.89
C ASN A 673 -26.49 27.22 5.82
N LEU A 674 -25.76 27.44 4.73
CA LEU A 674 -25.74 26.54 3.57
C LEU A 674 -24.90 25.26 3.78
N ASN A 675 -25.50 24.08 3.55
CA ASN A 675 -24.82 22.77 3.60
C ASN A 675 -24.53 22.16 2.22
N ALA A 676 -25.44 22.32 1.26
CA ALA A 676 -25.27 21.78 -0.09
C ALA A 676 -26.00 22.62 -1.14
N ALA A 677 -25.50 22.61 -2.37
CA ALA A 677 -26.11 23.31 -3.49
C ALA A 677 -25.87 22.56 -4.80
N VAL A 678 -26.95 22.25 -5.51
CA VAL A 678 -26.91 21.47 -6.75
C VAL A 678 -27.66 22.19 -7.86
N LEU A 679 -27.08 22.17 -9.04
CA LEU A 679 -27.69 22.73 -10.26
C LEU A 679 -28.62 21.69 -10.92
N SER A 680 -29.80 22.15 -11.38
CA SER A 680 -30.72 21.28 -12.12
C SER A 680 -30.13 20.82 -13.46
N PRO A 681 -30.60 19.70 -14.02
CA PRO A 681 -30.15 19.22 -15.32
C PRO A 681 -30.21 20.24 -16.45
N ASP A 682 -31.24 21.12 -16.48
CA ASP A 682 -31.40 22.19 -17.46
C ASP A 682 -30.55 23.45 -17.15
N GLY A 683 -29.88 23.50 -15.98
CA GLY A 683 -29.09 24.64 -15.54
C GLY A 683 -29.86 25.89 -15.18
N GLN A 684 -31.21 25.82 -15.04
CA GLN A 684 -32.08 26.97 -14.77
C GLN A 684 -32.45 27.09 -13.27
N THR A 685 -32.28 26.02 -12.52
CA THR A 685 -32.74 25.93 -11.12
C THR A 685 -31.58 25.48 -10.24
N ILE A 686 -31.48 26.04 -9.04
CA ILE A 686 -30.54 25.62 -7.99
C ILE A 686 -31.35 25.12 -6.81
N ALA A 687 -31.08 23.92 -6.34
CA ALA A 687 -31.57 23.42 -5.06
C ALA A 687 -30.50 23.57 -3.99
N MET A 688 -30.89 24.05 -2.80
CA MET A 688 -30.04 24.31 -1.67
C MET A 688 -30.54 23.58 -0.43
N ALA A 689 -29.62 23.05 0.37
CA ALA A 689 -29.90 22.48 1.68
C ALA A 689 -29.21 23.31 2.77
N ASN A 690 -29.84 23.45 3.93
CA ASN A 690 -29.26 24.20 5.04
C ASN A 690 -29.46 23.51 6.41
N VAL A 691 -28.76 24.04 7.42
CA VAL A 691 -28.83 23.53 8.79
C VAL A 691 -30.17 23.83 9.48
N ASP A 692 -30.99 24.74 8.94
CA ASP A 692 -32.30 25.13 9.48
C ASP A 692 -33.42 24.16 9.05
N ASN A 693 -33.09 22.96 8.65
CA ASN A 693 -34.01 21.89 8.25
C ASN A 693 -34.82 22.17 6.97
N ILE A 694 -34.34 23.10 6.14
CA ILE A 694 -35.05 23.64 4.98
C ILE A 694 -34.32 23.24 3.69
N VAL A 695 -35.12 22.99 2.64
CA VAL A 695 -34.66 22.97 1.25
C VAL A 695 -35.16 24.21 0.54
N GLN A 696 -34.29 24.87 -0.23
CA GLN A 696 -34.62 26.02 -1.03
C GLN A 696 -34.47 25.69 -2.51
N ILE A 697 -35.41 26.13 -3.32
CA ILE A 697 -35.34 26.02 -4.79
C ILE A 697 -35.31 27.44 -5.38
N TRP A 698 -34.19 27.76 -6.04
CA TRP A 698 -33.98 29.03 -6.71
C TRP A 698 -34.12 28.87 -8.23
N HIS A 699 -35.04 29.58 -8.86
CA HIS A 699 -35.11 29.70 -10.32
C HIS A 699 -34.33 30.95 -10.76
N ARG A 700 -33.55 30.87 -11.81
CA ARG A 700 -32.75 32.00 -12.32
C ARG A 700 -33.56 33.24 -12.66
N ASN A 701 -34.79 33.05 -13.00
CA ASN A 701 -35.71 34.12 -13.41
C ASN A 701 -36.66 34.56 -12.29
N ARG A 702 -36.47 34.12 -11.03
CA ARG A 702 -37.33 34.54 -9.91
C ARG A 702 -36.47 35.26 -8.86
N PRO A 703 -36.99 36.35 -8.22
CA PRO A 703 -36.23 37.14 -7.27
C PRO A 703 -36.07 36.48 -5.89
N ALA A 704 -36.89 35.48 -5.58
CA ALA A 704 -36.86 34.81 -4.28
C ALA A 704 -36.91 33.28 -4.41
N PRO A 705 -36.30 32.54 -3.46
CA PRO A 705 -36.39 31.09 -3.45
C PRO A 705 -37.77 30.59 -3.03
N GLN A 706 -38.12 29.40 -3.48
CA GLN A 706 -39.18 28.62 -2.91
C GLN A 706 -38.65 27.80 -1.73
N ILE A 707 -39.29 27.91 -0.56
CA ILE A 707 -38.87 27.27 0.68
C ILE A 707 -39.70 26.00 0.91
N LEU A 708 -39.04 24.87 1.07
CA LEU A 708 -39.61 23.57 1.35
C LEU A 708 -39.36 23.19 2.81
N LYS A 709 -40.42 23.14 3.60
CA LYS A 709 -40.36 22.80 5.04
C LYS A 709 -40.91 21.39 5.27
N GLY A 710 -40.27 20.60 6.14
CA GLY A 710 -40.77 19.26 6.46
C GLY A 710 -39.75 18.33 7.12
N HIS A 711 -38.45 18.59 6.99
CA HIS A 711 -37.46 17.92 7.77
C HIS A 711 -37.45 18.40 9.23
N GLN A 712 -37.08 17.53 10.15
CA GLN A 712 -37.03 17.79 11.60
C GLN A 712 -35.61 18.02 12.12
N ALA A 713 -34.60 17.87 11.26
CA ALA A 713 -33.21 18.13 11.53
C ALA A 713 -32.50 18.63 10.25
N GLU A 714 -31.27 19.06 10.38
CA GLU A 714 -30.40 19.56 9.31
C GLU A 714 -30.50 18.77 8.03
N VAL A 715 -30.58 19.47 6.90
CA VAL A 715 -30.53 18.85 5.56
C VAL A 715 -29.10 18.88 5.06
N TRP A 716 -28.53 17.69 4.89
CA TRP A 716 -27.13 17.52 4.53
C TRP A 716 -26.88 17.51 3.02
N HIS A 717 -27.86 17.08 2.25
CA HIS A 717 -27.71 16.91 0.80
C HIS A 717 -29.03 17.09 0.06
N VAL A 718 -28.91 17.65 -1.14
CA VAL A 718 -30.00 17.75 -2.11
C VAL A 718 -29.55 17.26 -3.48
N VAL A 719 -30.46 16.77 -4.30
CA VAL A 719 -30.19 16.31 -5.65
C VAL A 719 -31.41 16.41 -6.53
N PHE A 720 -31.26 16.78 -7.79
CA PHE A 720 -32.36 16.69 -8.79
C PHE A 720 -32.48 15.28 -9.35
N SER A 721 -33.68 14.85 -9.67
CA SER A 721 -33.88 13.68 -10.52
C SER A 721 -33.35 13.97 -11.94
N PRO A 722 -32.79 12.97 -12.66
CA PRO A 722 -32.29 13.15 -14.02
C PRO A 722 -33.29 13.71 -15.00
N ASP A 723 -34.59 13.40 -14.82
CA ASP A 723 -35.70 13.95 -15.61
C ASP A 723 -36.12 15.38 -15.19
N GLY A 724 -35.48 15.94 -14.16
CA GLY A 724 -35.72 17.27 -13.64
C GLY A 724 -37.06 17.45 -12.92
N ARG A 725 -37.83 16.40 -12.61
CA ARG A 725 -39.20 16.51 -12.04
C ARG A 725 -39.20 16.55 -10.51
N PHE A 726 -38.20 16.02 -9.88
CA PHE A 726 -38.12 15.89 -8.43
C PHE A 726 -36.83 16.44 -7.86
N VAL A 727 -36.91 16.87 -6.60
CA VAL A 727 -35.74 17.12 -5.74
C VAL A 727 -35.77 16.10 -4.62
N GLY A 728 -34.65 15.41 -4.40
CA GLY A 728 -34.40 14.54 -3.24
C GLY A 728 -33.60 15.29 -2.19
N SER A 729 -33.94 15.14 -0.92
CA SER A 729 -33.21 15.70 0.22
C SER A 729 -32.88 14.63 1.25
N ALA A 730 -31.71 14.72 1.87
CA ALA A 730 -31.24 13.80 2.92
C ALA A 730 -30.99 14.61 4.20
N SER A 731 -31.44 14.09 5.36
CA SER A 731 -31.43 14.83 6.61
C SER A 731 -30.95 14.03 7.83
N GLY A 732 -30.50 14.78 8.84
CA GLY A 732 -30.19 14.33 10.18
C GLY A 732 -31.38 13.68 10.91
N ASP A 733 -32.62 13.92 10.43
CA ASP A 733 -33.85 13.31 10.98
C ASP A 733 -34.02 11.83 10.60
N SER A 734 -32.97 11.20 10.04
CA SER A 734 -32.93 9.80 9.58
C SER A 734 -33.86 9.51 8.42
N THR A 735 -34.34 10.51 7.71
CA THR A 735 -35.18 10.38 6.50
C THR A 735 -34.57 11.01 5.26
N ALA A 736 -34.94 10.50 4.11
CA ALA A 736 -34.84 11.23 2.87
C ALA A 736 -36.25 11.63 2.40
N LYS A 737 -36.39 12.80 1.78
CA LYS A 737 -37.68 13.29 1.25
C LYS A 737 -37.55 13.59 -0.21
N LEU A 738 -38.64 13.37 -0.92
CA LEU A 738 -38.82 13.68 -2.34
C LEU A 738 -39.82 14.81 -2.48
N TRP A 739 -39.46 15.82 -3.24
CA TRP A 739 -40.23 17.03 -3.48
C TRP A 739 -40.48 17.24 -4.97
N THR A 740 -41.64 17.73 -5.33
CA THR A 740 -41.91 18.22 -6.67
C THR A 740 -41.39 19.65 -6.84
N LEU A 741 -41.12 20.10 -8.07
CA LEU A 741 -40.56 21.43 -8.29
C LEU A 741 -41.58 22.58 -7.94
N ASP A 742 -42.85 22.27 -7.81
CA ASP A 742 -43.86 23.21 -7.30
C ASP A 742 -43.88 23.29 -5.75
N GLY A 743 -42.93 22.58 -5.08
CA GLY A 743 -42.69 22.69 -3.67
C GLY A 743 -43.49 21.75 -2.78
N LYS A 744 -44.23 20.81 -3.33
CA LYS A 744 -44.99 19.85 -2.54
C LYS A 744 -44.15 18.66 -2.13
N LEU A 745 -44.32 18.21 -0.90
CA LEU A 745 -43.73 16.96 -0.42
C LEU A 745 -44.40 15.78 -1.15
N PHE A 746 -43.63 15.08 -1.97
CA PHE A 746 -44.12 13.92 -2.71
C PHE A 746 -44.06 12.65 -1.86
N ARG A 747 -42.88 12.36 -1.22
CA ARG A 747 -42.73 11.18 -0.36
C ARG A 747 -41.67 11.41 0.73
N THR A 748 -41.86 10.70 1.84
CA THR A 748 -40.83 10.54 2.88
C THR A 748 -40.36 9.10 2.91
N LEU A 749 -39.04 8.90 2.76
CA LEU A 749 -38.37 7.59 2.80
C LEU A 749 -37.93 7.32 4.23
N VAL A 750 -38.69 6.46 4.93
CA VAL A 750 -38.47 6.13 6.34
C VAL A 750 -37.91 4.72 6.46
N GLY A 751 -36.83 4.54 7.25
CA GLY A 751 -36.29 3.20 7.48
C GLY A 751 -34.82 3.15 7.86
N HIS A 752 -34.06 4.25 7.74
CA HIS A 752 -32.74 4.36 8.35
C HIS A 752 -32.85 4.59 9.86
N SER A 753 -31.86 4.07 10.62
CA SER A 753 -31.78 4.22 12.06
C SER A 753 -30.83 5.33 12.53
N ALA A 754 -30.19 6.02 11.59
CA ALA A 754 -29.34 7.19 11.83
C ALA A 754 -29.47 8.18 10.68
N ALA A 755 -28.85 9.36 10.84
CA ALA A 755 -28.85 10.43 9.85
C ALA A 755 -28.63 9.91 8.42
N VAL A 756 -29.44 10.38 7.49
CA VAL A 756 -29.23 10.16 6.05
C VAL A 756 -28.36 11.29 5.52
N TRP A 757 -27.18 10.93 5.04
CA TRP A 757 -26.20 11.93 4.59
C TRP A 757 -26.24 12.16 3.07
N ARG A 758 -26.70 11.17 2.32
CA ARG A 758 -26.73 11.24 0.85
C ARG A 758 -27.98 10.62 0.28
N VAL A 759 -28.49 11.21 -0.78
CA VAL A 759 -29.58 10.67 -1.60
C VAL A 759 -29.23 10.85 -3.06
N THR A 760 -29.59 9.88 -3.91
CA THR A 760 -29.37 9.95 -5.36
C THR A 760 -30.49 9.21 -6.09
N PHE A 761 -30.77 9.62 -7.31
CA PHE A 761 -31.74 8.96 -8.19
C PHE A 761 -31.07 7.98 -9.15
N SER A 762 -31.77 6.94 -9.55
CA SER A 762 -31.35 6.12 -10.68
C SER A 762 -31.44 6.94 -12.00
N PRO A 763 -30.62 6.57 -13.01
CA PRO A 763 -30.59 7.31 -14.29
C PRO A 763 -31.95 7.41 -15.00
N ASP A 764 -32.82 6.44 -14.79
CA ASP A 764 -34.20 6.40 -15.31
C ASP A 764 -35.21 7.12 -14.41
N SER A 765 -34.78 7.78 -13.34
CA SER A 765 -35.59 8.49 -12.35
C SER A 765 -36.64 7.63 -11.63
N LYS A 766 -36.55 6.27 -11.69
CA LYS A 766 -37.56 5.38 -11.09
C LYS A 766 -37.21 4.89 -9.69
N MET A 767 -35.96 4.94 -9.33
CA MET A 767 -35.47 4.49 -8.02
C MET A 767 -34.68 5.59 -7.34
N VAL A 768 -34.58 5.46 -6.00
CA VAL A 768 -33.79 6.34 -5.14
C VAL A 768 -32.89 5.48 -4.28
N ALA A 769 -31.63 5.89 -4.10
CA ALA A 769 -30.71 5.29 -3.16
C ALA A 769 -30.33 6.32 -2.08
N SER A 770 -30.28 5.87 -0.82
CA SER A 770 -29.89 6.70 0.32
C SER A 770 -28.75 6.05 1.12
N GLY A 771 -27.75 6.86 1.50
CA GLY A 771 -26.62 6.46 2.34
C GLY A 771 -26.72 7.11 3.73
N SER A 772 -26.44 6.34 4.78
CA SER A 772 -26.70 6.75 6.16
C SER A 772 -25.56 6.44 7.11
N GLY A 773 -25.57 7.16 8.25
CA GLY A 773 -24.75 6.88 9.43
C GLY A 773 -25.04 5.52 10.07
N ASP A 774 -26.09 4.83 9.68
CA ASP A 774 -26.38 3.44 10.12
C ASP A 774 -25.54 2.38 9.36
N ASN A 775 -24.54 2.79 8.62
CA ASN A 775 -23.61 1.99 7.82
C ASN A 775 -24.29 1.22 6.67
N THR A 776 -25.51 1.62 6.27
CA THR A 776 -26.23 0.95 5.17
C THR A 776 -26.56 1.91 4.03
N VAL A 777 -26.66 1.35 2.82
CA VAL A 777 -27.39 1.98 1.72
C VAL A 777 -28.75 1.34 1.63
N LYS A 778 -29.78 2.14 1.39
CA LYS A 778 -31.14 1.65 1.10
C LYS A 778 -31.57 2.08 -0.29
N LEU A 779 -32.22 1.15 -1.00
CA LEU A 779 -32.77 1.34 -2.32
C LEU A 779 -34.29 1.37 -2.22
N TRP A 780 -34.91 2.39 -2.83
CA TRP A 780 -36.33 2.68 -2.76
C TRP A 780 -36.90 2.82 -4.16
N THR A 781 -38.16 2.50 -4.30
CA THR A 781 -38.94 2.96 -5.43
C THR A 781 -39.30 4.45 -5.26
N LEU A 782 -39.72 5.11 -6.34
CA LEU A 782 -40.11 6.53 -6.28
C LEU A 782 -41.34 6.78 -5.37
N ASP A 783 -42.24 5.78 -5.25
CA ASP A 783 -43.39 5.82 -4.36
C ASP A 783 -43.08 5.54 -2.88
N GLY A 784 -41.80 5.32 -2.55
CA GLY A 784 -41.31 5.23 -1.18
C GLY A 784 -41.19 3.81 -0.62
N LYS A 785 -41.42 2.75 -1.41
CA LYS A 785 -41.26 1.36 -0.97
C LYS A 785 -39.79 0.98 -0.91
N LEU A 786 -39.37 0.42 0.24
CA LEU A 786 -38.02 -0.12 0.39
C LEU A 786 -37.86 -1.40 -0.45
N LEU A 787 -36.94 -1.37 -1.41
CA LEU A 787 -36.60 -2.52 -2.24
C LEU A 787 -35.50 -3.38 -1.63
N LYS A 788 -34.42 -2.73 -1.14
CA LYS A 788 -33.24 -3.43 -0.63
C LYS A 788 -32.46 -2.62 0.39
N THR A 789 -31.82 -3.31 1.33
CA THR A 789 -30.81 -2.75 2.23
C THR A 789 -29.47 -3.44 1.95
N PHE A 790 -28.45 -2.64 1.64
CA PHE A 790 -27.09 -3.07 1.39
C PHE A 790 -26.30 -2.97 2.69
N LYS A 791 -25.75 -4.07 3.16
CA LYS A 791 -24.96 -4.18 4.39
C LYS A 791 -23.55 -4.68 4.08
N GLY A 792 -22.53 -4.08 4.69
CA GLY A 792 -21.15 -4.54 4.49
C GLY A 792 -20.11 -3.46 4.73
N HIS A 793 -20.49 -2.18 4.81
CA HIS A 793 -19.61 -1.14 5.36
C HIS A 793 -19.57 -1.22 6.89
N THR A 794 -18.42 -0.85 7.47
CA THR A 794 -18.19 -0.88 8.92
C THR A 794 -18.38 0.50 9.57
N ALA A 795 -18.59 1.53 8.75
CA ALA A 795 -18.88 2.89 9.18
C ALA A 795 -19.87 3.56 8.23
N GLY A 796 -20.31 4.77 8.58
CA GLY A 796 -21.33 5.51 7.86
C GLY A 796 -21.02 5.78 6.40
N ILE A 797 -22.04 5.97 5.59
CA ILE A 797 -21.96 6.10 4.14
C ILE A 797 -22.25 7.54 3.74
N TRP A 798 -21.24 8.21 3.18
CA TRP A 798 -21.35 9.61 2.73
C TRP A 798 -21.52 9.76 1.22
N GLY A 799 -21.09 8.78 0.45
CA GLY A 799 -21.20 8.80 -1.01
C GLY A 799 -22.05 7.67 -1.55
N VAL A 800 -23.01 7.95 -2.44
CA VAL A 800 -23.80 6.94 -3.15
C VAL A 800 -23.99 7.40 -4.59
N ALA A 801 -23.76 6.51 -5.55
CA ALA A 801 -23.90 6.80 -6.97
C ALA A 801 -24.40 5.57 -7.76
N PHE A 802 -25.29 5.79 -8.72
CA PHE A 802 -25.69 4.76 -9.70
C PHE A 802 -24.75 4.76 -10.90
N SER A 803 -24.54 3.60 -11.49
CA SER A 803 -23.96 3.51 -12.83
C SER A 803 -24.93 4.07 -13.88
N PRO A 804 -24.43 4.62 -15.01
CA PRO A 804 -25.29 5.22 -16.05
C PRO A 804 -26.33 4.26 -16.63
N ASN A 805 -26.04 2.95 -16.63
CA ASN A 805 -26.97 1.92 -17.07
C ASN A 805 -27.93 1.45 -15.95
N GLY A 806 -27.90 2.05 -14.77
CA GLY A 806 -28.74 1.75 -13.64
C GLY A 806 -28.55 0.36 -13.01
N LYS A 807 -27.56 -0.45 -13.43
CA LYS A 807 -27.40 -1.85 -12.97
C LYS A 807 -26.49 -2.01 -11.76
N ILE A 808 -25.66 -1.02 -11.46
CA ILE A 808 -24.68 -1.03 -10.38
C ILE A 808 -24.91 0.17 -9.48
N LEU A 809 -24.78 -0.06 -8.19
CA LEU A 809 -24.75 0.98 -7.18
C LEU A 809 -23.34 1.02 -6.57
N ALA A 810 -22.78 2.19 -6.39
CA ALA A 810 -21.52 2.41 -5.67
C ALA A 810 -21.80 3.12 -4.36
N SER A 811 -21.06 2.78 -3.30
CA SER A 811 -21.11 3.45 -2.00
C SER A 811 -19.70 3.76 -1.49
N GLY A 812 -19.50 4.98 -1.00
CA GLY A 812 -18.28 5.45 -0.35
C GLY A 812 -18.54 5.70 1.12
N SER A 813 -17.64 5.22 1.98
CA SER A 813 -17.85 5.20 3.42
C SER A 813 -16.73 5.87 4.20
N VAL A 814 -17.04 6.23 5.44
CA VAL A 814 -16.09 6.65 6.48
C VAL A 814 -15.06 5.55 6.78
N ASP A 815 -15.35 4.28 6.46
CA ASP A 815 -14.39 3.17 6.59
C ASP A 815 -13.26 3.21 5.55
N GLY A 816 -13.19 4.24 4.70
CA GLY A 816 -12.15 4.43 3.69
C GLY A 816 -12.31 3.54 2.45
N THR A 817 -13.42 2.85 2.29
CA THR A 817 -13.66 1.96 1.14
C THR A 817 -14.79 2.42 0.22
N VAL A 818 -14.66 2.10 -1.06
CA VAL A 818 -15.78 2.13 -2.00
C VAL A 818 -16.25 0.70 -2.24
N LYS A 819 -17.54 0.45 -2.13
CA LYS A 819 -18.15 -0.83 -2.49
C LYS A 819 -19.01 -0.70 -3.73
N LEU A 820 -18.92 -1.70 -4.61
CA LEU A 820 -19.78 -1.84 -5.79
C LEU A 820 -20.77 -2.97 -5.54
N TRP A 821 -22.04 -2.71 -5.87
CA TRP A 821 -23.16 -3.61 -5.59
C TRP A 821 -24.00 -3.85 -6.84
N LYS A 822 -24.51 -5.07 -6.98
CA LYS A 822 -25.70 -5.32 -7.83
C LYS A 822 -26.94 -4.83 -7.10
N LEU A 823 -27.99 -4.49 -7.82
CA LEU A 823 -29.24 -4.00 -7.20
C LEU A 823 -29.95 -5.06 -6.32
N ASP A 824 -29.64 -6.33 -6.51
CA ASP A 824 -30.12 -7.43 -5.65
C ASP A 824 -29.46 -7.46 -4.25
N GLY A 825 -28.49 -6.59 -3.99
CA GLY A 825 -27.73 -6.49 -2.75
C GLY A 825 -26.43 -7.30 -2.74
N THR A 826 -26.10 -7.96 -3.83
CA THR A 826 -24.83 -8.69 -3.94
C THR A 826 -23.68 -7.71 -4.09
N GLU A 827 -22.70 -7.80 -3.21
CA GLU A 827 -21.43 -7.08 -3.35
C GLU A 827 -20.63 -7.64 -4.52
N ILE A 828 -20.25 -6.76 -5.46
CA ILE A 828 -19.40 -7.10 -6.61
C ILE A 828 -17.94 -7.09 -6.17
N THR A 829 -17.51 -6.01 -5.51
CA THR A 829 -16.12 -5.85 -5.03
C THR A 829 -16.02 -4.68 -4.05
N THR A 830 -14.97 -4.70 -3.23
CA THR A 830 -14.55 -3.58 -2.39
C THR A 830 -13.26 -2.98 -2.95
N LEU A 831 -13.27 -1.66 -3.19
CA LEU A 831 -12.11 -0.89 -3.66
C LEU A 831 -11.46 -0.21 -2.46
N ARG A 832 -10.18 -0.46 -2.26
CA ARG A 832 -9.37 0.10 -1.18
C ARG A 832 -8.21 0.92 -1.78
N GLY A 833 -8.08 2.15 -1.36
CA GLY A 833 -7.04 3.06 -1.84
C GLY A 833 -6.97 4.32 -1.01
N HIS A 834 -8.09 4.78 -0.45
CA HIS A 834 -8.12 5.85 0.52
C HIS A 834 -7.58 5.40 1.89
N THR A 835 -6.89 6.30 2.57
CA THR A 835 -6.33 6.09 3.92
C THR A 835 -7.17 6.76 5.00
N ALA A 836 -8.21 7.49 4.62
CA ALA A 836 -9.18 8.14 5.50
C ALA A 836 -10.59 8.06 4.92
N ALA A 837 -11.55 8.67 5.59
CA ALA A 837 -12.97 8.65 5.19
C ALA A 837 -13.19 9.15 3.76
N ILE A 838 -14.05 8.47 3.00
CA ILE A 838 -14.49 8.90 1.68
C ILE A 838 -15.73 9.77 1.86
N ARG A 839 -15.62 11.03 1.39
CA ARG A 839 -16.70 12.01 1.49
C ARG A 839 -17.67 11.92 0.32
N GLN A 840 -17.14 11.78 -0.88
CA GLN A 840 -17.94 11.81 -2.11
C GLN A 840 -17.44 10.80 -3.12
N ILE A 841 -18.39 10.26 -3.89
CA ILE A 841 -18.12 9.45 -5.07
C ILE A 841 -19.05 9.88 -6.23
N ALA A 842 -18.58 9.72 -7.44
CA ALA A 842 -19.39 9.84 -8.64
C ALA A 842 -18.93 8.82 -9.70
N ILE A 843 -19.87 8.29 -10.48
CA ILE A 843 -19.56 7.45 -11.64
C ILE A 843 -19.67 8.31 -12.89
N SER A 844 -18.67 8.22 -13.76
CA SER A 844 -18.69 8.99 -15.02
C SER A 844 -19.91 8.65 -15.88
N PRO A 845 -20.52 9.62 -16.57
CA PRO A 845 -21.68 9.39 -17.44
C PRO A 845 -21.46 8.35 -18.53
N ASP A 846 -20.23 8.15 -19.00
CA ASP A 846 -19.85 7.08 -19.94
C ASP A 846 -19.66 5.70 -19.27
N GLY A 847 -19.74 5.62 -17.93
CA GLY A 847 -19.56 4.40 -17.15
C GLY A 847 -18.15 3.85 -17.15
N SER A 848 -17.17 4.60 -17.64
CA SER A 848 -15.81 4.11 -17.78
C SER A 848 -15.00 4.16 -16.49
N PHE A 849 -15.28 5.14 -15.61
CA PHE A 849 -14.59 5.28 -14.34
C PHE A 849 -15.51 5.73 -13.20
N LEU A 850 -15.06 5.51 -11.99
CA LEU A 850 -15.60 6.08 -10.76
C LEU A 850 -14.56 7.03 -10.17
N ALA A 851 -15.00 8.20 -9.73
CA ALA A 851 -14.16 9.12 -8.96
C ALA A 851 -14.56 9.06 -7.49
N SER A 852 -13.58 9.07 -6.58
CA SER A 852 -13.79 9.15 -5.13
C SER A 852 -12.87 10.19 -4.51
N GLY A 853 -13.40 11.01 -3.62
CA GLY A 853 -12.68 12.03 -2.87
C GLY A 853 -12.76 11.76 -1.38
N GLY A 854 -11.63 11.89 -0.68
CA GLY A 854 -11.54 11.57 0.74
C GLY A 854 -10.83 12.60 1.60
N ASP A 855 -10.91 12.39 2.91
CA ASP A 855 -10.22 13.19 3.94
C ASP A 855 -8.70 13.01 3.92
N ASP A 856 -8.19 12.04 3.17
CA ASP A 856 -6.77 11.86 2.89
C ASP A 856 -6.23 12.80 1.80
N ASN A 857 -7.02 13.81 1.40
CA ASN A 857 -6.66 14.81 0.40
C ASN A 857 -6.55 14.27 -1.03
N THR A 858 -6.95 13.00 -1.24
CA THR A 858 -6.78 12.33 -2.53
C THR A 858 -8.08 12.27 -3.33
N LEU A 859 -7.94 12.46 -4.63
CA LEU A 859 -8.89 12.08 -5.65
C LEU A 859 -8.42 10.76 -6.26
N ILE A 860 -9.22 9.70 -6.19
CA ILE A 860 -8.91 8.43 -6.84
C ILE A 860 -9.88 8.20 -8.00
N LEU A 861 -9.33 7.97 -9.18
CA LEU A 861 -10.07 7.60 -10.38
C LEU A 861 -9.93 6.08 -10.59
N TRP A 862 -11.02 5.35 -10.48
CA TRP A 862 -11.10 3.89 -10.59
C TRP A 862 -11.58 3.51 -11.99
N ASN A 863 -10.83 2.70 -12.72
CA ASN A 863 -11.22 2.20 -14.04
C ASN A 863 -12.28 1.11 -13.90
N LEU A 864 -13.55 1.50 -13.96
CA LEU A 864 -14.67 0.58 -13.75
C LEU A 864 -14.75 -0.54 -14.80
N GLN A 865 -14.44 -0.25 -16.04
CA GLN A 865 -14.49 -1.28 -17.10
C GLN A 865 -13.49 -2.39 -16.83
N ARG A 866 -12.25 -2.03 -16.44
CA ARG A 866 -11.24 -3.02 -16.07
C ARG A 866 -11.58 -3.77 -14.80
N ILE A 867 -12.11 -3.07 -13.80
CA ILE A 867 -12.51 -3.64 -12.50
C ILE A 867 -13.63 -4.67 -12.67
N LEU A 868 -14.65 -4.32 -13.45
CA LEU A 868 -15.82 -5.18 -13.64
C LEU A 868 -15.53 -6.40 -14.52
N ASN A 869 -14.65 -6.25 -15.52
CA ASN A 869 -14.26 -7.31 -16.45
C ASN A 869 -13.02 -8.11 -16.00
N LEU A 870 -12.51 -7.85 -14.79
CA LEU A 870 -11.29 -8.50 -14.31
C LEU A 870 -11.52 -9.98 -14.01
N ASN A 871 -10.77 -10.85 -14.69
CA ASN A 871 -10.50 -12.20 -14.23
C ASN A 871 -9.28 -12.15 -13.30
N ALA A 872 -9.54 -12.10 -11.99
CA ALA A 872 -8.52 -11.74 -11.01
C ALA A 872 -7.40 -12.78 -10.88
N LEU A 873 -7.71 -14.08 -10.99
CA LEU A 873 -6.70 -15.12 -10.79
C LEU A 873 -5.68 -15.19 -11.95
N PRO A 874 -6.05 -15.29 -13.23
CA PRO A 874 -5.08 -15.26 -14.31
C PRO A 874 -4.28 -13.97 -14.36
N TYR A 875 -4.93 -12.82 -14.13
CA TYR A 875 -4.25 -11.54 -14.10
C TYR A 875 -3.23 -11.46 -12.95
N GLY A 876 -3.63 -11.85 -11.73
CA GLY A 876 -2.75 -11.88 -10.57
C GLY A 876 -1.58 -12.84 -10.76
N CYS A 877 -1.83 -14.02 -11.35
CA CYS A 877 -0.81 -14.97 -11.69
C CYS A 877 0.20 -14.43 -12.72
N ALA A 878 -0.27 -13.80 -13.79
CA ALA A 878 0.61 -13.17 -14.79
C ALA A 878 1.50 -12.07 -14.14
N LEU A 879 0.95 -11.33 -13.18
CA LEU A 879 1.70 -10.26 -12.50
C LEU A 879 2.84 -10.80 -11.62
N VAL A 880 2.64 -11.93 -10.92
CA VAL A 880 3.63 -12.48 -9.98
C VAL A 880 4.46 -13.62 -10.54
N GLN A 881 4.25 -14.02 -11.78
CA GLN A 881 4.86 -15.21 -12.37
C GLN A 881 6.40 -15.20 -12.27
N ASP A 882 7.03 -14.09 -12.64
CA ASP A 882 8.47 -13.93 -12.60
C ASP A 882 8.98 -13.92 -11.14
N TYR A 883 8.30 -13.21 -10.27
CA TYR A 883 8.59 -13.20 -8.83
C TYR A 883 8.56 -14.61 -8.22
N LEU A 884 7.54 -15.40 -8.51
CA LEU A 884 7.41 -16.75 -7.98
C LEU A 884 8.51 -17.69 -8.50
N LYS A 885 8.91 -17.56 -9.78
CA LYS A 885 9.93 -18.40 -10.41
C LYS A 885 11.35 -18.12 -9.91
N THR A 886 11.71 -16.87 -9.79
CA THR A 886 13.10 -16.43 -9.58
C THR A 886 13.45 -16.10 -8.15
N ASN A 887 12.45 -15.79 -7.30
CA ASN A 887 12.70 -15.43 -5.92
C ASN A 887 13.01 -16.66 -5.05
N THR A 888 14.23 -16.73 -4.51
CA THR A 888 14.69 -17.86 -3.68
C THR A 888 14.00 -17.93 -2.31
N ALA A 889 13.43 -16.83 -1.80
CA ALA A 889 12.68 -16.80 -0.55
C ALA A 889 11.25 -17.36 -0.68
N VAL A 890 10.76 -17.58 -1.92
CA VAL A 890 9.46 -18.19 -2.14
C VAL A 890 9.57 -19.71 -1.98
N GLU A 891 8.67 -20.28 -1.18
CA GLU A 891 8.57 -21.73 -0.96
C GLU A 891 8.42 -22.49 -2.28
N LYS A 892 9.02 -23.70 -2.36
CA LYS A 892 9.01 -24.52 -3.58
C LYS A 892 7.60 -24.76 -4.13
N ASP A 893 6.63 -25.02 -3.26
CA ASP A 893 5.24 -25.28 -3.61
C ASP A 893 4.55 -24.04 -4.22
N ALA A 894 4.94 -22.85 -3.76
CA ALA A 894 4.40 -21.59 -4.27
C ALA A 894 4.97 -21.23 -5.65
N ARG A 895 6.14 -21.75 -6.05
CA ARG A 895 6.73 -21.49 -7.37
C ARG A 895 5.90 -22.06 -8.53
N SER A 896 5.19 -23.15 -8.30
CA SER A 896 4.29 -23.77 -9.28
C SER A 896 2.86 -23.23 -9.26
N LEU A 897 2.57 -22.29 -8.36
CA LEU A 897 1.21 -21.82 -8.07
C LEU A 897 0.46 -21.32 -9.32
N CYS A 898 1.19 -20.74 -10.27
CA CYS A 898 0.64 -20.12 -11.48
C CYS A 898 0.97 -20.88 -12.80
N ASN A 899 1.50 -22.11 -12.74
CA ASN A 899 1.96 -22.84 -13.94
C ASN A 899 0.82 -23.39 -14.83
N HIS A 900 -0.47 -23.32 -14.42
CA HIS A 900 -1.62 -23.84 -15.16
C HIS A 900 -2.85 -22.92 -15.02
N SER A 901 -2.65 -21.62 -15.03
CA SER A 901 -3.75 -20.65 -14.94
C SER A 901 -4.00 -19.92 -16.24
#